data_e7905c94e305ec3fe011079faced31e5
#
_entry.id   e7905c94e305ec3fe011079faced31e5
#
_cell.length_a   1.000
_cell.length_b   1.000
_cell.length_c   1.000
_cell.angle_alpha   90.00
_cell.angle_beta   90.00
_cell.angle_gamma   90.00
#
_symmetry.space_group_name_H-M   'P 1'
#
loop_
_entity.id
_entity.type
_entity.pdbx_description
1 polymer ?
#
loop_
_entity_poly.entity_id
_entity_poly.type
_entity_poly.pdbx_seq_one_letter_code
_entity_poly.pdbx_strand_id
1 'polypeptide(L)'
;MNTQEQNIKERLFHEALALPADERLAYLAEHCADPRIRSEVESLIACATNSTAPPIINAIGSVALSVSTSGLMGQTVGAYRLTGVIGHGGMGTVYRAVRADDQFEKTVAIKMLLFLDSGPALLERFLRERQILASLEHPSITRLLDGGAWTPPGGREAQPYIVMEYVEGLPLTTYSKQHNLTLPQRLHLFRRVCDALSYAHRQLVVHRDVKPGNILVTADGNPKLLDFGISRLLDPTKKSGAASLATTSFAAMTPDYASPEQVRGEPVSTLTDVYALGAVLYELLAGRRAHQFSTHDPLEIAWEICERDVEPPAIDGELDLIVLKAMQKEPARRYQSVEQFSEDIRRYLAGLPIIARRDTLVYRTGKFGRRHWLGLAATGIVFLALIGGVGASTWEARRADREAAVAQAVNDFLQNDLLAQANVRNQGGPTTKPDADLKVRTALDRAAARIAGKFDRQPEVEAAIRYTIGDTYLGLGLYQNARTHFERALELRRGVLGTENPATLDTVGRLGDTASHQGKYPQAETLLTQSLAGQRRILGPEHPNTLVSMSNLAKVYSQEGKFAQAEALDSQTLEIQRRVLGPEHPNTLVSMSNLAELYLKQAKYAQAEALDSQTLEIQRRVLGAEHPNTLVSMNDLAFVYSREGRYAQAEALQSQTLETRRRVLGPEHPNTLGSMNNLALVYRREGEYAQAEALYSQTLAIERRVLGSEHPDTLASMNNLANVYYSQGKYGPAEALYSETLQIKRRVLGAEHPDTLVSMNNLALAYSQQGKYGQAGALYRQTLEMKRRVLGPEHHSTLVTLDEFASMYQRQGKYGLAETQASQALAGLRHKLGSEHPDTMDTELDVALAYLSQGKFSNAEPLAREVFDFDRKKQPDDWQRFRAESLLGAGLAGEKKYAEGEPLLLEGYQGMLARKDRVDVSENYHLDRAHKWLVDLYVAWGKPEKAAEWRAKATTRALSVK
;
A
#
# COMPACT_ATOMS: atom_id res chain seq x y z
N MET A 1 -48.02 -14.36 36.20
CA MET A 1 -48.88 -13.84 37.27
C MET A 1 -48.25 -12.57 37.80
N ASN A 2 -49.02 -11.61 38.23
CA ASN A 2 -48.56 -10.29 38.61
C ASN A 2 -48.06 -10.40 40.07
N THR A 3 -46.81 -10.03 40.37
CA THR A 3 -46.18 -10.05 41.70
C THR A 3 -47.09 -9.40 42.78
N GLN A 4 -47.93 -8.49 42.35
CA GLN A 4 -48.90 -7.79 43.21
C GLN A 4 -50.03 -8.68 43.63
N GLU A 5 -50.57 -9.57 42.79
CA GLU A 5 -51.63 -10.55 43.06
C GLU A 5 -51.17 -11.63 44.05
N GLN A 6 -49.88 -12.02 43.94
CA GLN A 6 -49.28 -13.01 44.83
C GLN A 6 -49.04 -12.48 46.21
N ASN A 7 -48.58 -11.25 46.36
CA ASN A 7 -48.43 -10.59 47.64
C ASN A 7 -49.79 -10.38 48.38
N ILE A 8 -50.87 -10.17 47.60
CA ILE A 8 -52.23 -10.04 48.16
C ILE A 8 -52.70 -11.40 48.69
N LYS A 9 -52.53 -12.50 47.93
CA LYS A 9 -52.90 -13.85 48.39
C LYS A 9 -52.14 -14.26 49.66
N GLU A 10 -50.82 -14.02 49.66
CA GLU A 10 -49.97 -14.31 50.82
C GLU A 10 -50.42 -13.60 52.09
N ARG A 11 -50.67 -12.30 51.98
CA ARG A 11 -51.15 -11.50 53.09
C ARG A 11 -52.49 -11.98 53.62
N LEU A 12 -53.48 -12.18 52.73
CA LEU A 12 -54.84 -12.63 53.11
C LEU A 12 -54.86 -14.03 53.77
N PHE A 13 -53.98 -14.92 53.29
CA PHE A 13 -53.84 -16.27 53.85
C PHE A 13 -53.24 -16.21 55.26
N HIS A 14 -52.21 -15.49 55.52
CA HIS A 14 -51.61 -15.37 56.85
C HIS A 14 -52.51 -14.61 57.85
N GLU A 15 -53.15 -13.53 57.38
CA GLU A 15 -54.09 -12.76 58.24
C GLU A 15 -55.32 -13.58 58.59
N ALA A 16 -55.93 -14.31 57.67
CA ALA A 16 -57.05 -15.17 57.90
C ALA A 16 -56.67 -16.40 58.75
N LEU A 17 -55.50 -16.97 58.62
CA LEU A 17 -55.06 -18.12 59.40
C LEU A 17 -54.84 -17.75 60.90
N ALA A 18 -54.50 -16.51 61.20
CA ALA A 18 -54.28 -16.01 62.54
C ALA A 18 -55.63 -15.82 63.31
N LEU A 19 -56.78 -15.91 62.63
CA LEU A 19 -58.13 -15.74 63.24
C LEU A 19 -58.75 -17.06 63.68
N PRO A 20 -59.73 -17.06 64.62
CA PRO A 20 -60.55 -18.25 64.97
C PRO A 20 -61.24 -18.84 63.72
N ALA A 21 -61.47 -20.18 63.74
CA ALA A 21 -61.90 -20.91 62.57
C ALA A 21 -63.24 -20.42 61.98
N ASP A 22 -64.16 -19.94 62.88
CA ASP A 22 -65.50 -19.41 62.61
C ASP A 22 -65.47 -18.00 61.98
N GLU A 23 -64.38 -17.20 62.14
CA GLU A 23 -64.25 -15.83 61.67
C GLU A 23 -63.48 -15.74 60.31
N ARG A 24 -62.76 -16.79 59.92
CA ARG A 24 -61.86 -16.80 58.72
C ARG A 24 -62.54 -16.50 57.40
N LEU A 25 -63.70 -17.16 57.20
CA LEU A 25 -64.45 -16.99 55.93
C LEU A 25 -65.14 -15.61 55.87
N ALA A 26 -65.58 -15.09 56.98
CA ALA A 26 -66.11 -13.73 57.08
C ALA A 26 -65.08 -12.68 56.80
N TYR A 27 -63.88 -12.86 57.35
CA TYR A 27 -62.69 -12.00 57.10
C TYR A 27 -62.31 -11.95 55.61
N LEU A 28 -62.25 -13.11 54.96
CA LEU A 28 -61.95 -13.19 53.55
C LEU A 28 -63.03 -12.55 52.67
N ALA A 29 -64.26 -12.65 53.05
CA ALA A 29 -65.40 -12.02 52.37
C ALA A 29 -65.38 -10.51 52.45
N GLU A 30 -64.88 -9.96 53.54
CA GLU A 30 -64.75 -8.53 53.77
C GLU A 30 -63.49 -7.88 53.19
N HIS A 31 -62.36 -8.60 53.17
CA HIS A 31 -61.07 -8.06 52.79
C HIS A 31 -60.55 -8.50 51.42
N CYS A 32 -61.28 -9.41 50.70
CA CYS A 32 -60.91 -9.86 49.37
C CYS A 32 -62.03 -9.59 48.34
N ALA A 33 -61.86 -8.53 47.56
CA ALA A 33 -62.83 -8.13 46.54
C ALA A 33 -62.85 -9.05 45.27
N ASP A 34 -61.79 -9.77 44.96
CA ASP A 34 -61.67 -10.66 43.80
C ASP A 34 -62.12 -12.06 44.18
N PRO A 35 -63.24 -12.54 43.55
CA PRO A 35 -63.81 -13.86 43.88
C PRO A 35 -62.88 -15.04 43.60
N ARG A 36 -61.97 -14.93 42.64
CA ARG A 36 -60.98 -15.97 42.31
C ARG A 36 -59.91 -16.07 43.38
N ILE A 37 -59.31 -14.92 43.76
CA ILE A 37 -58.32 -14.84 44.85
C ILE A 37 -58.95 -15.36 46.17
N ARG A 38 -60.18 -14.97 46.44
CA ARG A 38 -60.92 -15.46 47.59
C ARG A 38 -61.07 -16.96 47.64
N SER A 39 -61.56 -17.55 46.54
CA SER A 39 -61.81 -19.00 46.42
C SER A 39 -60.50 -19.80 46.56
N GLU A 40 -59.39 -19.27 46.03
CA GLU A 40 -58.08 -19.90 46.13
C GLU A 40 -57.54 -19.87 47.53
N VAL A 41 -57.67 -18.71 48.26
CA VAL A 41 -57.28 -18.59 49.65
C VAL A 41 -58.20 -19.40 50.60
N GLU A 42 -59.49 -19.47 50.29
CA GLU A 42 -60.44 -20.32 51.02
C GLU A 42 -60.07 -21.80 50.87
N SER A 43 -59.73 -22.23 49.66
CA SER A 43 -59.29 -23.59 49.40
C SER A 43 -58.05 -23.97 50.22
N LEU A 44 -57.10 -23.03 50.27
CA LEU A 44 -55.84 -23.16 51.04
C LEU A 44 -56.13 -23.25 52.56
N ILE A 45 -57.02 -22.41 53.09
CA ILE A 45 -57.40 -22.44 54.48
C ILE A 45 -58.13 -23.71 54.78
N ALA A 46 -59.06 -24.19 53.90
CA ALA A 46 -59.73 -25.42 54.07
C ALA A 46 -58.85 -26.65 54.10
N CYS A 47 -57.81 -26.64 53.28
CA CYS A 47 -56.76 -27.61 53.38
C CYS A 47 -55.99 -27.48 54.75
N ALA A 48 -55.83 -26.26 55.24
CA ALA A 48 -55.14 -25.95 56.49
C ALA A 48 -55.83 -26.38 57.77
N THR A 49 -57.15 -26.35 57.80
CA THR A 49 -57.96 -26.56 59.02
C THR A 49 -58.48 -27.97 59.27
N ASN A 50 -58.33 -28.89 58.31
CA ASN A 50 -58.82 -30.26 58.40
C ASN A 50 -57.80 -31.25 59.04
N SER A 51 -56.81 -30.78 59.77
CA SER A 51 -55.78 -31.63 60.39
C SER A 51 -55.95 -31.68 61.93
N THR A 52 -56.59 -32.65 62.43
CA THR A 52 -56.56 -33.02 63.84
C THR A 52 -55.89 -34.37 64.06
N ALA A 53 -54.57 -34.36 64.37
CA ALA A 53 -53.85 -35.46 64.99
C ALA A 53 -52.66 -34.96 65.80
N PRO A 54 -52.43 -35.46 67.02
CA PRO A 54 -51.40 -34.92 67.94
C PRO A 54 -50.03 -35.42 67.67
N PRO A 55 -48.97 -34.68 68.15
CA PRO A 55 -47.52 -34.90 67.79
C PRO A 55 -46.87 -36.17 68.37
N ILE A 56 -47.59 -37.10 68.94
CA ILE A 56 -47.02 -38.22 69.76
C ILE A 56 -46.60 -39.42 68.85
N ILE A 57 -47.03 -39.52 67.58
CA ILE A 57 -46.84 -40.73 66.77
C ILE A 57 -45.46 -40.85 66.14
N ASN A 58 -44.75 -39.77 65.99
CA ASN A 58 -43.39 -39.82 65.39
C ASN A 58 -42.30 -40.31 66.35
N ALA A 59 -42.49 -40.20 67.66
CA ALA A 59 -41.53 -40.69 68.62
C ALA A 59 -41.63 -42.21 68.92
N ILE A 60 -42.83 -42.79 68.77
CA ILE A 60 -43.04 -44.22 69.01
C ILE A 60 -42.63 -45.04 67.75
N GLY A 61 -42.83 -44.51 66.60
CA GLY A 61 -42.43 -45.18 65.31
C GLY A 61 -40.91 -45.38 65.18
N SER A 62 -40.08 -44.45 65.54
CA SER A 62 -38.65 -44.50 65.45
C SER A 62 -37.98 -45.45 66.46
N VAL A 63 -38.51 -45.57 67.63
CA VAL A 63 -38.04 -46.51 68.71
C VAL A 63 -38.48 -47.94 68.47
N ALA A 64 -39.69 -48.22 67.96
CA ALA A 64 -40.15 -49.54 67.58
C ALA A 64 -39.42 -50.09 66.35
N LEU A 65 -39.09 -49.26 65.38
CA LEU A 65 -38.29 -49.66 64.19
C LEU A 65 -36.84 -50.04 64.51
N SER A 66 -36.21 -49.41 65.50
CA SER A 66 -34.84 -49.69 65.84
C SER A 66 -34.62 -51.03 66.59
N VAL A 67 -35.67 -51.52 67.24
CA VAL A 67 -35.63 -52.83 67.99
C VAL A 67 -35.95 -54.00 67.07
N SER A 68 -36.76 -53.86 65.99
CA SER A 68 -37.13 -54.92 65.08
C SER A 68 -36.11 -55.17 63.96
N THR A 69 -35.24 -54.24 63.62
CA THR A 69 -34.36 -54.37 62.49
C THR A 69 -33.06 -55.18 62.76
N SER A 70 -32.57 -55.20 63.99
CA SER A 70 -31.43 -56.03 64.39
C SER A 70 -31.70 -57.52 64.46
N GLY A 71 -32.98 -57.93 64.55
CA GLY A 71 -33.38 -59.35 64.63
C GLY A 71 -33.51 -60.07 63.27
N LEU A 72 -33.52 -59.34 62.16
CA LEU A 72 -33.70 -59.94 60.81
C LEU A 72 -32.38 -60.22 60.08
N MET A 73 -31.24 -59.79 60.59
CA MET A 73 -29.92 -60.06 59.99
C MET A 73 -29.58 -61.55 60.02
N GLY A 74 -29.14 -62.07 58.85
CA GLY A 74 -28.83 -63.49 58.69
C GLY A 74 -30.04 -64.41 58.39
N GLN A 75 -31.29 -63.89 58.43
CA GLN A 75 -32.50 -64.62 58.05
C GLN A 75 -32.67 -64.71 56.55
N THR A 76 -33.38 -65.80 56.14
CA THR A 76 -33.64 -66.07 54.72
C THR A 76 -35.03 -65.60 54.36
N VAL A 77 -35.13 -64.72 53.35
CA VAL A 77 -36.37 -64.13 52.79
C VAL A 77 -36.48 -64.68 51.34
N GLY A 78 -37.44 -65.62 51.13
CA GLY A 78 -37.45 -66.37 49.87
C GLY A 78 -36.10 -67.14 49.66
N ALA A 79 -35.52 -66.97 48.51
CA ALA A 79 -34.22 -67.56 48.16
C ALA A 79 -32.98 -66.75 48.59
N TYR A 80 -33.15 -65.70 49.43
CA TYR A 80 -32.10 -64.73 49.70
C TYR A 80 -31.83 -64.55 51.18
N ARG A 81 -30.57 -64.49 51.57
CA ARG A 81 -30.11 -64.28 52.97
C ARG A 81 -29.76 -62.79 53.15
N LEU A 82 -30.34 -62.15 54.14
CA LEU A 82 -30.09 -60.73 54.49
C LEU A 82 -28.69 -60.58 55.10
N THR A 83 -27.83 -59.65 54.46
CA THR A 83 -26.44 -59.44 54.87
C THR A 83 -26.13 -58.03 55.40
N GLY A 84 -27.01 -57.08 55.18
CA GLY A 84 -26.82 -55.73 55.70
C GLY A 84 -28.03 -54.89 55.42
N VAL A 85 -28.19 -53.75 56.14
CA VAL A 85 -29.21 -52.72 55.84
C VAL A 85 -28.61 -51.70 54.91
N ILE A 86 -29.27 -51.43 53.78
CA ILE A 86 -28.89 -50.40 52.81
C ILE A 86 -29.50 -49.05 53.20
N GLY A 87 -30.77 -49.06 53.62
CA GLY A 87 -31.44 -47.80 53.99
C GLY A 87 -32.84 -48.05 54.61
N HIS A 88 -33.27 -47.06 55.39
CA HIS A 88 -34.58 -46.97 55.95
C HIS A 88 -35.39 -45.84 55.33
N GLY A 89 -36.64 -46.06 55.04
CA GLY A 89 -37.56 -45.03 54.52
C GLY A 89 -38.94 -45.16 55.12
N GLY A 90 -39.81 -44.14 55.01
CA GLY A 90 -41.16 -44.12 55.51
C GLY A 90 -42.05 -45.26 55.01
N MET A 91 -41.65 -46.05 54.09
CA MET A 91 -42.41 -47.13 53.40
C MET A 91 -41.81 -48.52 53.61
N GLY A 92 -40.72 -48.64 54.37
CA GLY A 92 -40.02 -49.92 54.57
C GLY A 92 -38.51 -49.82 54.71
N THR A 93 -37.90 -50.96 54.93
CA THR A 93 -36.44 -51.09 55.03
C THR A 93 -35.87 -51.82 53.82
N VAL A 94 -34.78 -51.33 53.26
CA VAL A 94 -34.04 -51.98 52.13
C VAL A 94 -32.81 -52.68 52.71
N TYR A 95 -32.74 -53.98 52.44
CA TYR A 95 -31.62 -54.81 52.91
C TYR A 95 -30.73 -55.26 51.73
N ARG A 96 -29.47 -55.33 51.95
CA ARG A 96 -28.56 -56.08 51.11
C ARG A 96 -28.70 -57.58 51.41
N ALA A 97 -28.86 -58.35 50.39
CA ALA A 97 -28.97 -59.80 50.52
C ALA A 97 -28.18 -60.55 49.50
N VAL A 98 -27.83 -61.78 49.79
CA VAL A 98 -27.12 -62.70 48.85
C VAL A 98 -27.98 -63.89 48.61
N ARG A 99 -28.06 -64.40 47.41
CA ARG A 99 -28.81 -65.60 47.04
C ARG A 99 -28.27 -66.83 47.83
N ALA A 100 -29.12 -67.62 48.46
CA ALA A 100 -28.76 -68.69 49.39
C ALA A 100 -29.38 -70.04 49.04
N ASP A 101 -29.70 -70.32 47.79
CA ASP A 101 -30.27 -71.57 47.26
C ASP A 101 -29.28 -72.44 46.51
N ASP A 102 -27.93 -72.21 46.69
CA ASP A 102 -26.81 -72.90 46.14
C ASP A 102 -26.74 -73.00 44.61
N GLN A 103 -27.53 -72.22 43.86
CA GLN A 103 -27.50 -72.24 42.38
C GLN A 103 -26.41 -71.29 41.84
N PHE A 104 -26.27 -70.07 42.33
CA PHE A 104 -25.16 -69.12 42.07
C PHE A 104 -25.20 -67.93 43.07
N GLU A 105 -24.00 -67.34 43.31
CA GLU A 105 -23.91 -66.14 44.15
C GLU A 105 -24.33 -64.89 43.42
N LYS A 106 -25.35 -64.20 43.95
CA LYS A 106 -25.79 -62.89 43.46
C LYS A 106 -26.20 -61.98 44.62
N THR A 107 -25.58 -60.81 44.64
CA THR A 107 -26.00 -59.76 45.60
C THR A 107 -27.21 -59.02 45.02
N VAL A 108 -28.24 -58.84 45.88
CA VAL A 108 -29.49 -58.20 45.54
C VAL A 108 -29.88 -57.19 46.62
N ALA A 109 -30.76 -56.25 46.27
CA ALA A 109 -31.43 -55.37 47.25
C ALA A 109 -32.83 -55.90 47.50
N ILE A 110 -33.20 -56.06 48.78
CA ILE A 110 -34.55 -56.53 49.18
C ILE A 110 -35.21 -55.39 49.94
N LYS A 111 -36.34 -54.92 49.42
CA LYS A 111 -37.19 -53.92 50.10
C LYS A 111 -38.35 -54.64 50.77
N MET A 112 -38.32 -54.62 52.13
CA MET A 112 -39.43 -55.09 52.94
C MET A 112 -40.40 -53.97 53.13
N LEU A 113 -41.66 -54.15 52.75
CA LEU A 113 -42.71 -53.17 52.84
C LEU A 113 -43.43 -53.24 54.19
N LEU A 114 -43.63 -52.09 54.82
CA LEU A 114 -44.43 -52.00 56.10
C LEU A 114 -45.86 -51.72 55.77
N PHE A 115 -46.73 -52.65 56.12
CA PHE A 115 -48.19 -52.44 56.08
C PHE A 115 -48.74 -52.43 57.47
N LEU A 116 -49.58 -51.43 57.76
CA LEU A 116 -50.24 -51.32 59.01
C LEU A 116 -51.62 -52.08 59.04
N ASP A 117 -52.10 -52.52 57.89
CA ASP A 117 -53.34 -53.29 57.76
C ASP A 117 -53.30 -54.17 56.48
N SER A 118 -53.23 -55.53 56.69
CA SER A 118 -52.94 -56.47 55.60
C SER A 118 -54.13 -57.26 55.12
N GLY A 119 -55.07 -56.60 54.40
CA GLY A 119 -56.16 -57.32 53.76
C GLY A 119 -55.76 -58.04 52.48
N PRO A 120 -56.42 -59.23 52.11
CA PRO A 120 -56.07 -60.00 50.91
C PRO A 120 -56.14 -59.24 49.60
N ALA A 121 -56.94 -58.21 49.46
CA ALA A 121 -57.11 -57.34 48.29
C ALA A 121 -55.95 -56.47 48.03
N LEU A 122 -55.16 -56.08 49.05
CA LEU A 122 -54.01 -55.30 49.00
C LEU A 122 -52.82 -56.06 48.45
N LEU A 123 -52.65 -57.32 48.84
CA LEU A 123 -51.66 -58.23 48.40
C LEU A 123 -51.86 -58.58 46.87
N GLU A 124 -53.14 -58.83 46.46
CA GLU A 124 -53.40 -59.03 45.00
C GLU A 124 -53.01 -57.82 44.14
N ARG A 125 -53.33 -56.60 44.68
CA ARG A 125 -52.95 -55.37 43.97
C ARG A 125 -51.44 -55.21 43.88
N PHE A 126 -50.73 -55.47 44.94
CA PHE A 126 -49.26 -55.54 44.98
C PHE A 126 -48.67 -56.52 43.98
N LEU A 127 -49.24 -57.74 43.90
CA LEU A 127 -48.71 -58.74 42.94
C LEU A 127 -48.97 -58.33 41.49
N ARG A 128 -50.04 -57.63 41.15
CA ARG A 128 -50.33 -57.12 39.85
C ARG A 128 -49.42 -56.00 39.43
N GLU A 129 -49.18 -55.04 40.30
CA GLU A 129 -48.32 -53.92 40.08
C GLU A 129 -46.83 -54.37 39.91
N ARG A 130 -46.42 -55.38 40.71
CA ARG A 130 -45.16 -56.06 40.59
C ARG A 130 -44.93 -56.60 39.19
N GLN A 131 -45.93 -57.18 38.56
CA GLN A 131 -45.89 -57.76 37.21
C GLN A 131 -45.62 -56.65 36.16
N ILE A 132 -46.19 -55.48 36.30
CA ILE A 132 -45.98 -54.35 35.40
C ILE A 132 -44.56 -53.83 35.56
N LEU A 133 -44.07 -53.72 36.78
CA LEU A 133 -42.70 -53.23 37.02
C LEU A 133 -41.62 -54.23 36.58
N ALA A 134 -41.91 -55.52 36.66
CA ALA A 134 -41.05 -56.60 36.19
C ALA A 134 -40.87 -56.58 34.64
N SER A 135 -41.80 -55.94 33.91
CA SER A 135 -41.71 -55.79 32.44
C SER A 135 -40.80 -54.64 31.99
N LEU A 136 -40.34 -53.78 32.91
CA LEU A 136 -39.49 -52.65 32.56
C LEU A 136 -38.04 -53.12 32.36
N GLU A 137 -37.62 -53.13 31.12
CA GLU A 137 -36.23 -53.46 30.73
C GLU A 137 -35.56 -52.26 30.09
N HIS A 138 -34.72 -51.53 30.83
CA HIS A 138 -33.98 -50.39 30.38
C HIS A 138 -32.60 -50.31 31.12
N PRO A 139 -31.47 -50.02 30.44
CA PRO A 139 -30.14 -50.01 31.08
C PRO A 139 -30.03 -49.04 32.26
N SER A 140 -30.84 -47.96 32.28
CA SER A 140 -30.86 -46.96 33.35
C SER A 140 -32.03 -47.10 34.31
N ILE A 141 -32.76 -48.25 34.34
CA ILE A 141 -33.75 -48.59 35.32
C ILE A 141 -33.30 -49.85 36.06
N THR A 142 -33.47 -49.85 37.39
CA THR A 142 -33.11 -51.01 38.24
C THR A 142 -34.11 -52.13 37.97
N ARG A 143 -33.60 -53.32 37.63
CA ARG A 143 -34.39 -54.53 37.33
C ARG A 143 -35.02 -55.09 38.60
N LEU A 144 -36.31 -55.37 38.49
CA LEU A 144 -36.99 -56.18 39.50
C LEU A 144 -36.74 -57.65 39.17
N LEU A 145 -36.14 -58.35 40.11
CA LEU A 145 -35.67 -59.74 39.95
C LEU A 145 -36.65 -60.77 40.48
N ASP A 146 -37.31 -60.50 41.61
CA ASP A 146 -38.21 -61.38 42.31
C ASP A 146 -39.06 -60.58 43.29
N GLY A 147 -39.96 -61.25 43.96
CA GLY A 147 -40.76 -60.69 45.10
C GLY A 147 -41.84 -61.61 45.55
N GLY A 148 -42.25 -61.46 46.76
CA GLY A 148 -43.20 -62.33 47.37
C GLY A 148 -43.79 -61.77 48.73
N ALA A 149 -44.38 -62.67 49.49
CA ALA A 149 -44.76 -62.41 50.87
C ALA A 149 -43.97 -63.34 51.76
N TRP A 150 -43.39 -62.79 52.86
CA TRP A 150 -42.54 -63.52 53.78
C TRP A 150 -43.04 -63.31 55.18
N THR A 151 -43.21 -64.37 55.95
CA THR A 151 -43.64 -64.32 57.34
C THR A 151 -42.43 -64.49 58.26
N PRO A 152 -42.13 -63.48 59.13
CA PRO A 152 -41.04 -63.54 60.04
C PRO A 152 -41.23 -64.72 61.05
N PRO A 153 -40.18 -65.33 61.52
CA PRO A 153 -40.23 -66.31 62.57
C PRO A 153 -40.89 -65.75 63.83
N GLY A 154 -42.05 -66.32 64.25
CA GLY A 154 -42.83 -65.84 65.33
C GLY A 154 -43.82 -64.70 65.01
N GLY A 155 -43.97 -64.20 63.77
CA GLY A 155 -44.90 -63.23 63.32
C GLY A 155 -46.22 -63.86 62.89
N ARG A 156 -47.35 -63.16 63.01
CA ARG A 156 -48.73 -63.64 62.59
C ARG A 156 -49.07 -63.19 61.17
N GLU A 157 -48.42 -62.25 60.56
CA GLU A 157 -48.75 -61.67 59.27
C GLU A 157 -47.61 -61.75 58.27
N ALA A 158 -47.91 -61.99 56.98
CA ALA A 158 -46.98 -62.04 55.87
C ALA A 158 -46.62 -60.61 55.40
N GLN A 159 -45.33 -60.25 55.39
CA GLN A 159 -44.83 -58.98 54.86
C GLN A 159 -44.43 -59.14 53.37
N PRO A 160 -44.97 -58.32 52.47
CA PRO A 160 -44.57 -58.32 51.12
C PRO A 160 -43.11 -57.75 50.96
N TYR A 161 -42.41 -58.39 50.08
CA TYR A 161 -41.04 -57.95 49.77
C TYR A 161 -40.78 -57.92 48.26
N ILE A 162 -39.85 -57.08 47.81
CA ILE A 162 -39.43 -56.96 46.45
C ILE A 162 -37.92 -57.19 46.41
N VAL A 163 -37.48 -58.00 45.46
CA VAL A 163 -36.07 -58.22 45.15
C VAL A 163 -35.70 -57.50 43.92
N MET A 164 -34.69 -56.67 43.97
CA MET A 164 -34.22 -55.85 42.84
C MET A 164 -32.68 -55.97 42.73
N GLU A 165 -32.19 -55.57 41.55
CA GLU A 165 -30.79 -55.46 41.28
C GLU A 165 -30.11 -54.55 42.34
N TYR A 166 -29.04 -55.05 42.92
CA TYR A 166 -28.21 -54.19 43.80
C TYR A 166 -27.39 -53.27 43.00
N VAL A 167 -27.55 -51.98 43.14
CA VAL A 167 -26.85 -50.92 42.40
C VAL A 167 -25.80 -50.32 43.33
N GLU A 168 -24.54 -50.49 42.97
CA GLU A 168 -23.45 -49.79 43.64
C GLU A 168 -23.18 -48.48 42.93
N GLY A 169 -23.51 -47.34 43.59
CA GLY A 169 -23.41 -46.02 42.97
C GLY A 169 -23.68 -44.90 43.99
N LEU A 170 -23.42 -43.66 43.57
CA LEU A 170 -23.65 -42.44 44.31
C LEU A 170 -24.91 -41.75 43.87
N PRO A 171 -25.64 -41.05 44.73
CA PRO A 171 -26.76 -40.19 44.33
C PRO A 171 -26.30 -39.17 43.27
N LEU A 172 -27.20 -38.89 42.30
CA LEU A 172 -26.92 -38.03 41.13
C LEU A 172 -26.23 -36.71 41.49
N THR A 173 -26.69 -35.98 42.49
CA THR A 173 -26.11 -34.70 42.90
C THR A 173 -24.77 -34.88 43.61
N THR A 174 -24.59 -35.96 44.39
CA THR A 174 -23.33 -36.32 45.08
C THR A 174 -22.29 -36.72 44.06
N TYR A 175 -22.61 -37.58 43.08
CA TYR A 175 -21.77 -38.00 41.99
C TYR A 175 -21.28 -36.79 41.19
N SER A 176 -22.21 -35.90 40.85
CA SER A 176 -21.86 -34.66 40.09
C SER A 176 -20.89 -33.75 40.83
N LYS A 177 -21.03 -33.61 42.13
CA LYS A 177 -20.13 -32.83 42.99
C LYS A 177 -18.74 -33.48 43.15
N GLN A 178 -18.70 -34.78 43.45
CA GLN A 178 -17.47 -35.52 43.71
C GLN A 178 -16.58 -35.60 42.43
N HIS A 179 -17.20 -35.73 41.25
CA HIS A 179 -16.47 -35.81 39.97
C HIS A 179 -16.36 -34.46 39.29
N ASN A 180 -16.71 -33.33 39.92
CA ASN A 180 -16.63 -31.98 39.36
C ASN A 180 -17.16 -31.86 37.94
N LEU A 181 -18.32 -32.45 37.65
CA LEU A 181 -18.90 -32.45 36.32
C LEU A 181 -19.18 -31.03 35.82
N THR A 182 -18.71 -30.76 34.59
CA THR A 182 -19.00 -29.50 33.89
C THR A 182 -20.53 -29.42 33.58
N LEU A 183 -21.00 -28.20 33.30
CA LEU A 183 -22.39 -27.96 32.95
C LEU A 183 -22.88 -28.87 31.80
N PRO A 184 -22.22 -29.01 30.67
CA PRO A 184 -22.62 -29.93 29.62
C PRO A 184 -22.67 -31.39 30.09
N GLN A 185 -21.69 -31.82 30.91
CA GLN A 185 -21.67 -33.20 31.43
C GLN A 185 -22.82 -33.50 32.37
N ARG A 186 -23.20 -32.52 33.25
CA ARG A 186 -24.41 -32.64 34.10
C ARG A 186 -25.69 -32.77 33.27
N LEU A 187 -25.83 -31.97 32.23
CA LEU A 187 -26.96 -31.99 31.32
C LEU A 187 -27.04 -33.30 30.51
N HIS A 188 -25.91 -33.82 30.04
CA HIS A 188 -25.89 -35.12 29.37
C HIS A 188 -26.26 -36.27 30.31
N LEU A 189 -25.75 -36.25 31.55
CA LEU A 189 -26.11 -37.25 32.56
C LEU A 189 -27.60 -37.18 32.88
N PHE A 190 -28.15 -35.99 33.09
CA PHE A 190 -29.57 -35.75 33.37
C PHE A 190 -30.47 -36.19 32.19
N ARG A 191 -30.04 -35.97 30.96
CA ARG A 191 -30.82 -36.44 29.79
C ARG A 191 -30.97 -37.97 29.76
N ARG A 192 -29.93 -38.72 30.19
CA ARG A 192 -30.04 -40.17 30.28
C ARG A 192 -31.02 -40.62 31.37
N VAL A 193 -31.22 -39.80 32.43
CA VAL A 193 -32.30 -40.04 33.40
C VAL A 193 -33.67 -39.78 32.74
N CYS A 194 -33.79 -38.70 31.95
CA CYS A 194 -35.00 -38.43 31.17
C CYS A 194 -35.35 -39.56 30.21
N ASP A 195 -34.33 -40.15 29.54
CA ASP A 195 -34.53 -41.28 28.60
C ASP A 195 -35.11 -42.50 29.32
N ALA A 196 -34.60 -42.81 30.55
CA ALA A 196 -35.15 -43.89 31.38
C ALA A 196 -36.60 -43.65 31.77
N LEU A 197 -36.91 -42.42 32.20
CA LEU A 197 -38.27 -42.09 32.62
C LEU A 197 -39.26 -42.00 31.45
N SER A 198 -38.79 -41.49 30.28
CA SER A 198 -39.59 -41.54 29.05
C SER A 198 -39.91 -42.96 28.61
N TYR A 199 -38.98 -43.89 28.77
CA TYR A 199 -39.23 -45.30 28.53
C TYR A 199 -40.30 -45.85 29.44
N ALA A 200 -40.25 -45.57 30.77
CA ALA A 200 -41.28 -45.99 31.72
C ALA A 200 -42.65 -45.41 31.39
N HIS A 201 -42.73 -44.11 31.02
CA HIS A 201 -43.97 -43.42 30.64
C HIS A 201 -44.59 -44.03 29.37
N ARG A 202 -43.83 -44.49 28.41
CA ARG A 202 -44.36 -45.22 27.24
C ARG A 202 -44.97 -46.59 27.60
N GLN A 203 -44.52 -47.16 28.71
CA GLN A 203 -45.11 -48.38 29.29
C GLN A 203 -46.23 -48.04 30.28
N LEU A 204 -46.72 -46.79 30.27
CA LEU A 204 -47.79 -46.27 31.13
C LEU A 204 -47.48 -46.32 32.64
N VAL A 205 -46.22 -46.35 32.98
CA VAL A 205 -45.72 -46.38 34.36
C VAL A 205 -45.26 -44.98 34.76
N VAL A 206 -45.85 -44.38 35.78
CA VAL A 206 -45.46 -43.07 36.39
C VAL A 206 -44.63 -43.36 37.63
N HIS A 207 -43.51 -42.70 37.82
CA HIS A 207 -42.58 -42.95 38.91
C HIS A 207 -43.06 -42.40 40.27
N ARG A 208 -43.61 -41.22 40.30
CA ARG A 208 -44.25 -40.52 41.45
C ARG A 208 -43.35 -40.08 42.62
N ASP A 209 -42.05 -40.54 42.64
CA ASP A 209 -41.09 -40.18 43.66
C ASP A 209 -39.68 -39.95 43.07
N VAL A 210 -39.59 -39.15 42.03
CA VAL A 210 -38.33 -38.79 41.40
C VAL A 210 -37.58 -37.78 42.26
N LYS A 211 -36.44 -38.22 42.77
CA LYS A 211 -35.55 -37.40 43.61
C LYS A 211 -34.10 -37.85 43.44
N PRO A 212 -33.07 -37.03 43.78
CA PRO A 212 -31.68 -37.42 43.64
C PRO A 212 -31.28 -38.71 44.34
N GLY A 213 -31.86 -39.02 45.51
CA GLY A 213 -31.62 -40.26 46.25
C GLY A 213 -32.14 -41.51 45.53
N ASN A 214 -33.13 -41.43 44.65
CA ASN A 214 -33.66 -42.52 43.83
C ASN A 214 -32.99 -42.57 42.44
N ILE A 215 -31.90 -41.82 42.20
CA ILE A 215 -31.12 -41.81 40.97
C ILE A 215 -29.65 -42.06 41.37
N LEU A 216 -29.20 -43.32 41.32
CA LEU A 216 -27.79 -43.63 41.57
C LEU A 216 -26.98 -43.57 40.27
N VAL A 217 -25.76 -43.09 40.37
CA VAL A 217 -24.80 -43.13 39.24
C VAL A 217 -23.68 -44.11 39.59
N THR A 218 -23.50 -45.08 38.75
CA THR A 218 -22.47 -46.15 38.96
C THR A 218 -21.09 -45.60 38.64
N ALA A 219 -20.03 -46.32 38.97
CA ALA A 219 -18.63 -45.86 38.79
C ALA A 219 -18.30 -45.56 37.29
N ASP A 220 -18.94 -46.26 36.36
CA ASP A 220 -18.82 -46.05 34.91
C ASP A 220 -19.70 -44.92 34.38
N GLY A 221 -20.29 -44.09 35.25
CA GLY A 221 -21.07 -42.90 34.93
C GLY A 221 -22.48 -43.17 34.40
N ASN A 222 -23.03 -44.39 34.57
CA ASN A 222 -24.37 -44.72 34.13
C ASN A 222 -25.41 -44.42 35.22
N PRO A 223 -26.46 -43.61 34.94
CA PRO A 223 -27.52 -43.36 35.91
C PRO A 223 -28.45 -44.59 35.97
N LYS A 224 -28.89 -44.97 37.18
CA LYS A 224 -29.85 -46.03 37.47
C LYS A 224 -30.95 -45.43 38.29
N LEU A 225 -32.19 -45.49 37.78
CA LEU A 225 -33.41 -45.05 38.45
C LEU A 225 -33.93 -46.17 39.32
N LEU A 226 -34.10 -45.86 40.62
CA LEU A 226 -34.56 -46.77 41.66
C LEU A 226 -36.04 -46.51 41.98
N ASP A 227 -36.67 -47.48 42.66
CA ASP A 227 -37.88 -47.35 43.43
C ASP A 227 -39.07 -46.59 42.76
N PHE A 228 -39.72 -47.16 41.79
CA PHE A 228 -41.03 -46.72 41.33
C PHE A 228 -42.03 -46.80 42.48
N GLY A 229 -42.70 -45.72 42.80
CA GLY A 229 -43.52 -45.51 44.01
C GLY A 229 -44.68 -46.49 44.22
N ILE A 230 -44.37 -47.78 44.26
CA ILE A 230 -45.31 -48.91 44.46
C ILE A 230 -46.21 -48.73 45.66
N SER A 231 -45.67 -48.25 46.77
CA SER A 231 -46.42 -48.12 48.05
C SER A 231 -47.45 -47.02 47.99
N ARG A 232 -47.38 -46.06 47.13
CA ARG A 232 -48.45 -45.06 46.97
C ARG A 232 -49.69 -45.59 46.18
N LEU A 233 -49.54 -46.65 45.45
CA LEU A 233 -50.57 -47.31 44.74
C LEU A 233 -51.43 -48.22 45.63
N LEU A 234 -50.88 -48.56 46.77
CA LEU A 234 -51.44 -49.49 47.75
C LEU A 234 -52.19 -48.76 48.90
N ASP A 235 -52.28 -47.46 48.86
CA ASP A 235 -52.98 -46.67 49.90
C ASP A 235 -54.48 -46.98 49.88
N PRO A 236 -55.12 -47.58 50.98
CA PRO A 236 -56.50 -48.01 51.01
C PRO A 236 -57.49 -46.85 51.06
N THR A 237 -57.07 -45.61 51.31
CA THR A 237 -57.95 -44.49 51.63
C THR A 237 -58.75 -43.91 50.46
N LYS A 238 -58.49 -44.35 49.22
CA LYS A 238 -59.13 -43.82 48.01
C LYS A 238 -60.61 -44.36 47.79
N LYS A 239 -61.20 -45.07 48.69
CA LYS A 239 -62.56 -45.58 48.53
C LYS A 239 -63.60 -44.97 49.41
N SER A 240 -63.27 -44.07 50.32
CA SER A 240 -64.34 -43.41 51.16
C SER A 240 -64.11 -41.90 51.12
N GLY A 241 -65.13 -41.22 50.64
CA GLY A 241 -65.16 -39.78 50.42
C GLY A 241 -64.97 -38.97 51.68
N ALA A 242 -64.32 -37.85 51.43
CA ALA A 242 -64.25 -36.66 52.25
C ALA A 242 -63.47 -36.71 53.57
N ALA A 243 -62.55 -35.87 53.69
CA ALA A 243 -62.00 -35.09 54.79
C ALA A 243 -61.00 -35.68 55.83
N SER A 244 -60.32 -36.80 55.54
CA SER A 244 -59.18 -37.26 56.43
C SER A 244 -57.87 -37.52 55.79
N LEU A 245 -57.58 -36.90 54.72
CA LEU A 245 -56.54 -37.35 53.83
C LEU A 245 -55.29 -36.50 53.70
N ALA A 246 -55.30 -35.30 54.25
CA ALA A 246 -54.15 -34.37 54.05
C ALA A 246 -52.94 -34.71 54.90
N THR A 247 -53.12 -35.21 56.12
CA THR A 247 -52.03 -35.41 57.09
C THR A 247 -51.26 -36.71 56.93
N THR A 248 -51.88 -37.81 56.63
CA THR A 248 -51.19 -39.10 56.41
C THR A 248 -50.40 -39.19 55.10
N SER A 249 -50.89 -38.50 54.08
CA SER A 249 -50.22 -38.47 52.79
C SER A 249 -48.96 -37.59 52.85
N PHE A 250 -48.95 -36.53 53.64
CA PHE A 250 -47.80 -35.62 53.75
C PHE A 250 -46.60 -36.26 54.48
N ALA A 251 -46.81 -37.11 55.42
CA ALA A 251 -45.77 -37.78 56.21
C ALA A 251 -44.98 -38.80 55.42
N ALA A 252 -45.50 -39.25 54.27
CA ALA A 252 -44.84 -40.22 53.37
C ALA A 252 -44.21 -39.61 52.13
N MET A 253 -44.26 -38.27 51.99
CA MET A 253 -43.65 -37.58 50.78
C MET A 253 -42.30 -36.94 51.14
N THR A 254 -41.46 -36.79 50.15
CA THR A 254 -40.28 -35.90 50.20
C THR A 254 -40.71 -34.53 49.61
N PRO A 255 -41.01 -33.51 50.44
CA PRO A 255 -41.65 -32.28 50.00
C PRO A 255 -40.84 -31.51 48.96
N ASP A 256 -39.51 -31.58 49.03
CA ASP A 256 -38.59 -30.83 48.19
C ASP A 256 -38.73 -31.06 46.67
N TYR A 257 -39.33 -32.22 46.27
CA TYR A 257 -39.47 -32.62 44.87
C TYR A 257 -40.93 -32.93 44.50
N ALA A 258 -41.84 -32.76 45.46
CA ALA A 258 -43.27 -33.05 45.25
C ALA A 258 -43.92 -31.99 44.34
N SER A 259 -44.75 -32.46 43.43
CA SER A 259 -45.52 -31.58 42.55
C SER A 259 -46.75 -30.98 43.24
N PRO A 260 -47.26 -29.80 42.83
CA PRO A 260 -48.47 -29.21 43.40
C PRO A 260 -49.67 -30.15 43.42
N GLU A 261 -49.94 -30.89 42.36
CA GLU A 261 -51.03 -31.87 42.29
C GLU A 261 -50.83 -33.02 43.30
N GLN A 262 -49.58 -33.42 43.59
CA GLN A 262 -49.39 -34.42 44.63
C GLN A 262 -49.73 -33.90 46.02
N VAL A 263 -49.36 -32.62 46.26
CA VAL A 263 -49.65 -31.96 47.54
C VAL A 263 -51.15 -31.70 47.74
N ARG A 264 -51.82 -31.34 46.64
CA ARG A 264 -53.31 -31.13 46.68
C ARG A 264 -54.11 -32.42 46.67
N GLY A 265 -53.46 -33.59 46.51
CA GLY A 265 -54.14 -34.86 46.37
C GLY A 265 -54.85 -35.09 45.05
N GLU A 266 -54.56 -34.33 44.05
CA GLU A 266 -55.14 -34.43 42.69
C GLU A 266 -54.57 -35.65 41.90
N PRO A 267 -55.26 -36.08 40.82
CA PRO A 267 -54.73 -37.21 40.00
C PRO A 267 -53.36 -36.98 39.47
N VAL A 268 -52.46 -37.89 39.76
CA VAL A 268 -51.07 -37.86 39.27
C VAL A 268 -50.98 -38.38 37.85
N SER A 269 -50.14 -37.76 37.04
CA SER A 269 -49.85 -38.11 35.63
C SER A 269 -48.35 -38.15 35.34
N THR A 270 -47.95 -38.41 34.11
CA THR A 270 -46.56 -38.29 33.66
C THR A 270 -45.99 -36.85 33.86
N LEU A 271 -46.87 -35.84 33.90
CA LEU A 271 -46.50 -34.42 34.16
C LEU A 271 -46.05 -34.17 35.61
N THR A 272 -46.44 -35.03 36.54
CA THR A 272 -45.95 -35.04 37.94
C THR A 272 -44.45 -35.35 37.96
N ASP A 273 -44.01 -36.35 37.19
CA ASP A 273 -42.58 -36.69 37.08
C ASP A 273 -41.79 -35.60 36.33
N VAL A 274 -42.41 -34.87 35.37
CA VAL A 274 -41.78 -33.72 34.70
C VAL A 274 -41.43 -32.63 35.71
N TYR A 275 -42.34 -32.31 36.65
CA TYR A 275 -42.09 -31.34 37.69
C TYR A 275 -40.95 -31.80 38.62
N ALA A 276 -41.03 -33.06 39.11
CA ALA A 276 -40.01 -33.63 39.98
C ALA A 276 -38.61 -33.63 39.29
N LEU A 277 -38.55 -34.00 37.97
CA LEU A 277 -37.32 -33.84 37.19
C LEU A 277 -36.87 -32.40 37.10
N GLY A 278 -37.76 -31.40 36.97
CA GLY A 278 -37.46 -29.98 37.02
C GLY A 278 -36.74 -29.60 38.30
N ALA A 279 -37.28 -30.09 39.46
CA ALA A 279 -36.67 -29.86 40.78
C ALA A 279 -35.30 -30.55 40.92
N VAL A 280 -35.16 -31.77 40.39
CA VAL A 280 -33.87 -32.48 40.33
C VAL A 280 -32.85 -31.72 39.46
N LEU A 281 -33.28 -31.25 38.28
CA LEU A 281 -32.38 -30.45 37.40
C LEU A 281 -32.01 -29.12 38.07
N TYR A 282 -32.95 -28.45 38.73
CA TYR A 282 -32.66 -27.24 39.51
C TYR A 282 -31.51 -27.47 40.49
N GLU A 283 -31.65 -28.53 41.33
CA GLU A 283 -30.63 -28.86 42.34
C GLU A 283 -29.30 -29.25 41.73
N LEU A 284 -29.35 -30.02 40.64
CA LEU A 284 -28.14 -30.45 39.90
C LEU A 284 -27.37 -29.26 39.32
N LEU A 285 -28.09 -28.21 38.90
CA LEU A 285 -27.52 -27.01 38.32
C LEU A 285 -27.10 -25.98 39.37
N ALA A 286 -28.04 -25.60 40.27
CA ALA A 286 -27.87 -24.56 41.26
C ALA A 286 -27.09 -25.00 42.50
N GLY A 287 -27.01 -26.33 42.74
CA GLY A 287 -26.38 -26.90 43.97
C GLY A 287 -27.19 -26.70 45.24
N ARG A 288 -28.38 -26.11 45.14
CA ARG A 288 -29.38 -25.89 46.19
C ARG A 288 -30.75 -26.40 45.72
N ARG A 289 -31.66 -26.70 46.67
CA ARG A 289 -33.02 -27.15 46.35
C ARG A 289 -33.87 -25.99 45.81
N ALA A 290 -34.84 -26.29 44.97
CA ALA A 290 -35.75 -25.32 44.40
C ALA A 290 -36.72 -24.72 45.40
N HIS A 291 -37.16 -25.53 46.38
CA HIS A 291 -37.93 -25.11 47.52
C HIS A 291 -37.08 -25.16 48.78
N GLN A 292 -37.07 -24.11 49.58
CA GLN A 292 -36.32 -24.02 50.83
C GLN A 292 -37.32 -23.71 51.92
N PHE A 293 -37.66 -24.70 52.73
CA PHE A 293 -38.63 -24.55 53.78
C PHE A 293 -37.97 -23.97 55.04
N SER A 294 -38.52 -22.89 55.55
CA SER A 294 -38.08 -22.26 56.80
C SER A 294 -38.77 -22.87 58.03
N THR A 295 -39.87 -23.59 57.87
CA THR A 295 -40.70 -24.22 58.92
C THR A 295 -40.92 -25.68 58.57
N HIS A 296 -41.40 -26.42 59.60
CA HIS A 296 -41.86 -27.79 59.50
C HIS A 296 -43.39 -27.89 59.45
N ASP A 297 -44.06 -26.76 59.33
CA ASP A 297 -45.52 -26.74 59.24
C ASP A 297 -45.97 -27.27 57.89
N PRO A 298 -46.75 -28.36 57.86
CA PRO A 298 -47.22 -28.94 56.60
C PRO A 298 -48.03 -27.97 55.71
N LEU A 299 -48.67 -27.01 56.30
CA LEU A 299 -49.46 -25.99 55.60
C LEU A 299 -48.62 -24.94 54.87
N GLU A 300 -47.61 -24.45 55.54
CA GLU A 300 -46.62 -23.52 54.90
C GLU A 300 -45.86 -24.22 53.82
N ILE A 301 -45.49 -25.48 54.01
CA ILE A 301 -44.81 -26.29 52.99
C ILE A 301 -45.76 -26.48 51.79
N ALA A 302 -47.01 -26.78 51.99
CA ALA A 302 -48.00 -26.90 50.94
C ALA A 302 -48.23 -25.62 50.17
N TRP A 303 -48.28 -24.49 50.84
CA TRP A 303 -48.39 -23.18 50.22
C TRP A 303 -47.14 -22.85 49.36
N GLU A 304 -45.96 -23.07 49.91
CA GLU A 304 -44.64 -22.87 49.20
C GLU A 304 -44.60 -23.67 47.87
N ILE A 305 -45.07 -24.93 47.92
CA ILE A 305 -45.02 -25.80 46.68
C ILE A 305 -46.13 -25.41 45.71
N CYS A 306 -47.32 -25.07 46.21
CA CYS A 306 -48.50 -24.89 45.38
C CYS A 306 -48.61 -23.48 44.75
N GLU A 307 -48.23 -22.45 45.51
CA GLU A 307 -48.53 -21.06 45.14
C GLU A 307 -47.31 -20.20 44.92
N ARG A 308 -46.20 -20.37 45.69
CA ARG A 308 -45.03 -19.56 45.49
C ARG A 308 -44.25 -19.93 44.24
N ASP A 309 -43.98 -18.94 43.38
CA ASP A 309 -43.17 -19.15 42.18
C ASP A 309 -41.73 -19.56 42.53
N VAL A 310 -41.19 -20.49 41.72
CA VAL A 310 -39.84 -20.98 41.90
C VAL A 310 -38.87 -19.92 41.39
N GLU A 311 -37.91 -19.52 42.23
CA GLU A 311 -36.87 -18.60 41.80
C GLU A 311 -35.99 -19.24 40.71
N PRO A 312 -35.53 -18.46 39.71
CA PRO A 312 -34.60 -18.98 38.70
C PRO A 312 -33.35 -19.57 39.32
N PRO A 313 -32.79 -20.66 38.78
CA PRO A 313 -31.50 -21.21 39.27
C PRO A 313 -30.32 -20.26 39.10
N ALA A 314 -30.42 -19.20 38.23
CA ALA A 314 -29.44 -18.20 37.95
C ALA A 314 -28.10 -18.76 37.36
N ILE A 315 -28.25 -19.69 36.45
CA ILE A 315 -27.12 -20.34 35.76
C ILE A 315 -26.91 -19.75 34.36
N ASP A 316 -27.96 -19.75 33.55
CA ASP A 316 -28.02 -19.24 32.19
C ASP A 316 -29.47 -18.94 31.85
N GLY A 317 -29.78 -17.76 31.28
CA GLY A 317 -31.14 -17.34 31.05
C GLY A 317 -31.99 -18.31 30.18
N GLU A 318 -31.36 -19.16 29.34
CA GLU A 318 -32.09 -20.21 28.60
C GLU A 318 -32.32 -21.46 29.45
N LEU A 319 -31.33 -21.88 30.25
CA LEU A 319 -31.50 -23.03 31.17
C LEU A 319 -32.48 -22.69 32.28
N ASP A 320 -32.45 -21.45 32.76
CA ASP A 320 -33.42 -21.00 33.75
C ASP A 320 -34.87 -21.12 33.24
N LEU A 321 -35.07 -20.72 31.97
CA LEU A 321 -36.41 -20.89 31.32
C LEU A 321 -36.80 -22.34 31.15
N ILE A 322 -35.84 -23.23 30.84
CA ILE A 322 -36.10 -24.67 30.70
C ILE A 322 -36.52 -25.26 32.04
N VAL A 323 -35.81 -24.96 33.12
CA VAL A 323 -36.13 -25.46 34.48
C VAL A 323 -37.49 -24.92 34.94
N LEU A 324 -37.69 -23.60 34.84
CA LEU A 324 -38.94 -22.97 35.27
C LEU A 324 -40.16 -23.46 34.49
N LYS A 325 -40.02 -23.79 33.19
CA LYS A 325 -41.07 -24.36 32.39
C LYS A 325 -41.45 -25.79 32.87
N ALA A 326 -40.46 -26.59 33.25
CA ALA A 326 -40.73 -27.93 33.82
C ALA A 326 -41.42 -27.83 35.17
N MET A 327 -41.12 -26.78 35.97
CA MET A 327 -41.66 -26.56 37.33
C MET A 327 -42.89 -25.63 37.36
N GLN A 328 -43.59 -25.41 36.26
CA GLN A 328 -44.84 -24.65 36.25
C GLN A 328 -45.87 -25.32 37.18
N LYS A 329 -46.60 -24.50 37.94
CA LYS A 329 -47.59 -25.00 38.91
C LYS A 329 -48.73 -25.77 38.21
N GLU A 330 -49.23 -25.21 37.12
CA GLU A 330 -50.26 -25.86 36.28
C GLU A 330 -49.60 -26.92 35.37
N PRO A 331 -50.03 -28.19 35.44
CA PRO A 331 -49.46 -29.26 34.61
C PRO A 331 -49.56 -28.99 33.10
N ALA A 332 -50.63 -28.34 32.62
CA ALA A 332 -50.85 -28.00 31.21
C ALA A 332 -49.78 -27.01 30.65
N ARG A 333 -49.12 -26.24 31.51
CA ARG A 333 -48.09 -25.27 31.12
C ARG A 333 -46.67 -25.85 31.14
N ARG A 334 -46.48 -27.07 31.65
CA ARG A 334 -45.21 -27.80 31.66
C ARG A 334 -44.87 -28.33 30.27
N TYR A 335 -43.74 -28.97 30.14
CA TYR A 335 -43.51 -29.87 29.02
C TYR A 335 -44.48 -31.01 29.04
N GLN A 336 -45.11 -31.34 27.92
CA GLN A 336 -46.13 -32.35 27.84
C GLN A 336 -45.59 -33.80 27.91
N SER A 337 -44.28 -33.94 27.81
CA SER A 337 -43.57 -35.20 28.03
C SER A 337 -42.15 -34.96 28.50
N VAL A 338 -41.54 -35.95 29.14
CA VAL A 338 -40.12 -35.94 29.53
C VAL A 338 -39.19 -35.85 28.31
N GLU A 339 -39.64 -36.39 27.16
CA GLU A 339 -38.90 -36.27 25.87
C GLU A 339 -38.81 -34.84 25.42
N GLN A 340 -39.90 -34.05 25.49
CA GLN A 340 -39.87 -32.62 25.16
C GLN A 340 -38.93 -31.83 26.07
N PHE A 341 -38.90 -32.21 27.35
CA PHE A 341 -37.99 -31.61 28.31
C PHE A 341 -36.53 -31.92 27.98
N SER A 342 -36.19 -33.20 27.72
CA SER A 342 -34.85 -33.66 27.28
C SER A 342 -34.44 -33.04 25.96
N GLU A 343 -35.42 -32.88 25.00
CA GLU A 343 -35.14 -32.27 23.70
C GLU A 343 -34.79 -30.79 23.82
N ASP A 344 -35.40 -30.06 24.75
CA ASP A 344 -35.10 -28.65 24.93
C ASP A 344 -33.69 -28.44 25.54
N ILE A 345 -33.28 -29.35 26.44
CA ILE A 345 -31.89 -29.41 26.94
C ILE A 345 -30.92 -29.74 25.78
N ARG A 346 -31.28 -30.65 24.88
CA ARG A 346 -30.48 -30.97 23.70
C ARG A 346 -30.31 -29.76 22.77
N ARG A 347 -31.40 -29.02 22.54
CA ARG A 347 -31.37 -27.77 21.74
C ARG A 347 -30.48 -26.73 22.35
N TYR A 348 -30.52 -26.55 23.67
CA TYR A 348 -29.61 -25.66 24.38
C TYR A 348 -28.14 -26.06 24.14
N LEU A 349 -27.81 -27.32 24.35
CA LEU A 349 -26.47 -27.84 24.15
C LEU A 349 -25.96 -27.69 22.71
N ALA A 350 -26.85 -27.80 21.73
CA ALA A 350 -26.56 -27.63 20.31
C ALA A 350 -26.61 -26.17 19.83
N GLY A 351 -26.87 -25.18 20.71
CA GLY A 351 -27.00 -23.77 20.36
C GLY A 351 -28.20 -23.46 19.46
N LEU A 352 -29.22 -24.31 19.49
CA LEU A 352 -30.49 -24.17 18.77
C LEU A 352 -31.49 -23.35 19.58
N PRO A 353 -32.51 -22.75 18.93
CA PRO A 353 -33.63 -22.13 19.65
C PRO A 353 -34.36 -23.12 20.55
N ILE A 354 -34.55 -22.75 21.84
CA ILE A 354 -35.22 -23.60 22.81
C ILE A 354 -36.74 -23.41 22.74
N ILE A 355 -37.52 -24.47 23.15
CA ILE A 355 -38.98 -24.48 23.16
C ILE A 355 -39.52 -23.66 24.34
N ALA A 356 -38.77 -23.52 25.43
CA ALA A 356 -39.15 -22.75 26.60
C ALA A 356 -39.25 -21.24 26.33
N ARG A 357 -38.64 -20.73 25.26
CA ARG A 357 -38.64 -19.32 24.89
C ARG A 357 -39.56 -19.07 23.70
N ARG A 358 -40.22 -17.89 23.63
CA ARG A 358 -41.01 -17.47 22.46
C ARG A 358 -40.13 -17.39 21.20
N ASP A 359 -40.59 -18.00 20.14
CA ASP A 359 -39.88 -18.06 18.86
C ASP A 359 -40.03 -16.74 18.10
N THR A 360 -38.96 -15.90 18.09
CA THR A 360 -38.91 -14.63 17.37
C THR A 360 -37.84 -14.70 16.29
N LEU A 361 -38.07 -14.00 15.15
CA LEU A 361 -37.10 -13.95 14.06
C LEU A 361 -35.71 -13.47 14.53
N VAL A 362 -35.66 -12.47 15.40
CA VAL A 362 -34.40 -11.92 15.98
C VAL A 362 -33.65 -12.98 16.78
N TYR A 363 -34.34 -13.80 17.55
CA TYR A 363 -33.75 -14.90 18.32
C TYR A 363 -33.18 -15.99 17.41
N ARG A 364 -33.91 -16.38 16.35
CA ARG A 364 -33.43 -17.38 15.39
C ARG A 364 -32.25 -16.90 14.58
N THR A 365 -32.28 -15.65 14.08
CA THR A 365 -31.18 -15.06 13.33
C THR A 365 -29.92 -14.85 14.20
N GLY A 366 -30.11 -14.49 15.49
CA GLY A 366 -28.98 -14.39 16.43
C GLY A 366 -28.30 -15.74 16.68
N LYS A 367 -29.07 -16.83 16.87
CA LYS A 367 -28.50 -18.20 17.01
C LYS A 367 -27.87 -18.70 15.73
N PHE A 368 -28.47 -18.40 14.56
CA PHE A 368 -27.88 -18.72 13.25
C PHE A 368 -26.56 -17.96 13.01
N GLY A 369 -26.57 -16.66 13.30
CA GLY A 369 -25.39 -15.80 13.15
C GLY A 369 -24.20 -16.27 14.00
N ARG A 370 -24.44 -16.60 15.28
CA ARG A 370 -23.37 -17.13 16.17
C ARG A 370 -22.81 -18.47 15.69
N ARG A 371 -23.65 -19.33 15.14
CA ARG A 371 -23.22 -20.65 14.66
C ARG A 371 -22.47 -20.57 13.32
N HIS A 372 -22.82 -19.61 12.44
CA HIS A 372 -22.26 -19.49 11.08
C HIS A 372 -21.48 -18.20 10.86
N TRP A 373 -20.94 -17.57 11.91
CA TRP A 373 -20.29 -16.26 11.85
C TRP A 373 -19.10 -16.24 10.86
N LEU A 374 -18.32 -17.33 10.76
CA LEU A 374 -17.22 -17.45 9.79
C LEU A 374 -17.73 -17.42 8.35
N GLY A 375 -18.81 -18.14 8.06
CA GLY A 375 -19.42 -18.14 6.74
C GLY A 375 -20.01 -16.78 6.36
N LEU A 376 -20.67 -16.10 7.30
CA LEU A 376 -21.24 -14.77 7.10
C LEU A 376 -20.14 -13.71 6.92
N ALA A 377 -19.05 -13.81 7.69
CA ALA A 377 -17.88 -12.93 7.54
C ALA A 377 -17.20 -13.13 6.18
N ALA A 378 -16.99 -14.38 5.75
CA ALA A 378 -16.43 -14.69 4.43
C ALA A 378 -17.30 -14.17 3.29
N THR A 379 -18.62 -14.35 3.38
CA THR A 379 -19.57 -13.83 2.38
C THR A 379 -19.55 -12.30 2.34
N GLY A 380 -19.45 -11.64 3.50
CA GLY A 380 -19.32 -10.19 3.60
C GLY A 380 -18.04 -9.66 2.95
N ILE A 381 -16.90 -10.33 3.17
CA ILE A 381 -15.61 -9.99 2.54
C ILE A 381 -15.69 -10.16 1.03
N VAL A 382 -16.23 -11.27 0.54
CA VAL A 382 -16.39 -11.51 -0.91
C VAL A 382 -17.30 -10.45 -1.53
N PHE A 383 -18.40 -10.09 -0.86
CA PHE A 383 -19.32 -9.07 -1.35
C PHE A 383 -18.68 -7.68 -1.41
N LEU A 384 -17.91 -7.30 -0.38
CA LEU A 384 -17.15 -6.06 -0.36
C LEU A 384 -16.04 -6.05 -1.43
N ALA A 385 -15.35 -7.17 -1.63
CA ALA A 385 -14.35 -7.32 -2.69
C ALA A 385 -14.99 -7.20 -4.09
N LEU A 386 -16.19 -7.77 -4.30
CA LEU A 386 -16.93 -7.63 -5.56
C LEU A 386 -17.41 -6.20 -5.79
N ILE A 387 -17.94 -5.52 -4.78
CA ILE A 387 -18.33 -4.10 -4.88
C ILE A 387 -17.10 -3.24 -5.16
N GLY A 388 -15.99 -3.46 -4.44
CA GLY A 388 -14.73 -2.77 -4.67
C GLY A 388 -14.18 -3.03 -6.07
N GLY A 389 -14.22 -4.29 -6.53
CA GLY A 389 -13.80 -4.69 -7.86
C GLY A 389 -14.66 -4.06 -8.98
N VAL A 390 -15.99 -4.07 -8.83
CA VAL A 390 -16.91 -3.40 -9.76
C VAL A 390 -16.69 -1.88 -9.73
N GLY A 391 -16.52 -1.30 -8.54
CA GLY A 391 -16.21 0.13 -8.39
C GLY A 391 -14.89 0.51 -9.08
N ALA A 392 -13.83 -0.25 -8.85
CA ALA A 392 -12.54 -0.06 -9.50
C ALA A 392 -12.63 -0.25 -11.02
N SER A 393 -13.27 -1.32 -11.48
CA SER A 393 -13.44 -1.60 -12.92
C SER A 393 -14.27 -0.52 -13.62
N THR A 394 -15.36 -0.02 -13.00
CA THR A 394 -16.16 1.07 -13.59
C THR A 394 -15.42 2.40 -13.57
N TRP A 395 -14.60 2.65 -12.55
CA TRP A 395 -13.74 3.84 -12.52
C TRP A 395 -12.65 3.78 -13.60
N GLU A 396 -12.00 2.62 -13.76
CA GLU A 396 -10.97 2.39 -14.77
C GLU A 396 -11.57 2.44 -16.20
N ALA A 397 -12.75 1.84 -16.42
CA ALA A 397 -13.46 1.95 -17.69
C ALA A 397 -13.82 3.40 -18.03
N ARG A 398 -14.37 4.17 -17.07
CA ARG A 398 -14.67 5.59 -17.30
C ARG A 398 -13.43 6.43 -17.54
N ARG A 399 -12.31 6.07 -16.92
CA ARG A 399 -11.01 6.72 -17.18
C ARG A 399 -10.54 6.40 -18.59
N ALA A 400 -10.56 5.14 -18.98
CA ALA A 400 -10.20 4.70 -20.34
C ALA A 400 -11.09 5.35 -21.42
N ASP A 401 -12.40 5.42 -21.18
CA ASP A 401 -13.35 6.08 -22.08
C ASP A 401 -13.04 7.58 -22.25
N ARG A 402 -12.67 8.27 -21.16
CA ARG A 402 -12.26 9.69 -21.22
C ARG A 402 -10.95 9.85 -21.98
N GLU A 403 -9.94 9.03 -21.69
CA GLU A 403 -8.66 9.05 -22.40
C GLU A 403 -8.84 8.76 -23.88
N ALA A 404 -9.70 7.79 -24.24
CA ALA A 404 -10.06 7.48 -25.61
C ALA A 404 -10.80 8.62 -26.30
N ALA A 405 -11.73 9.26 -25.62
CA ALA A 405 -12.47 10.40 -26.16
C ALA A 405 -11.55 11.61 -26.41
N VAL A 406 -10.61 11.88 -25.50
CA VAL A 406 -9.57 12.91 -25.68
C VAL A 406 -8.68 12.57 -26.87
N ALA A 407 -8.18 11.33 -26.94
CA ALA A 407 -7.33 10.88 -28.04
C ALA A 407 -8.05 10.98 -29.40
N GLN A 408 -9.32 10.60 -29.44
CA GLN A 408 -10.15 10.71 -30.63
C GLN A 408 -10.35 12.16 -31.04
N ALA A 409 -10.66 13.05 -30.10
CA ALA A 409 -10.83 14.48 -30.39
C ALA A 409 -9.52 15.15 -30.87
N VAL A 410 -8.35 14.73 -30.33
CA VAL A 410 -7.03 15.14 -30.82
C VAL A 410 -6.81 14.65 -32.25
N ASN A 411 -7.12 13.38 -32.52
CA ASN A 411 -7.00 12.80 -33.86
C ASN A 411 -7.92 13.49 -34.88
N ASP A 412 -9.17 13.75 -34.49
CA ASP A 412 -10.14 14.48 -35.32
C ASP A 412 -9.64 15.90 -35.64
N PHE A 413 -9.05 16.58 -34.65
CA PHE A 413 -8.43 17.87 -34.83
C PHE A 413 -7.22 17.79 -35.80
N LEU A 414 -6.35 16.82 -35.60
CA LEU A 414 -5.20 16.61 -36.49
C LEU A 414 -5.63 16.31 -37.94
N GLN A 415 -6.65 15.49 -38.12
CA GLN A 415 -7.15 15.13 -39.43
C GLN A 415 -7.94 16.27 -40.10
N ASN A 416 -8.88 16.87 -39.39
CA ASN A 416 -9.87 17.78 -39.96
C ASN A 416 -9.46 19.26 -39.88
N ASP A 417 -8.64 19.66 -38.89
CA ASP A 417 -8.20 21.04 -38.73
C ASP A 417 -6.76 21.30 -39.18
N LEU A 418 -5.86 20.30 -39.04
CA LEU A 418 -4.45 20.43 -39.43
C LEU A 418 -4.19 19.81 -40.84
N LEU A 419 -4.35 18.48 -40.98
CA LEU A 419 -4.01 17.79 -42.22
C LEU A 419 -4.97 18.15 -43.39
N ALA A 420 -6.24 18.42 -43.07
CA ALA A 420 -7.18 18.92 -44.06
C ALA A 420 -6.75 20.24 -44.71
N GLN A 421 -5.85 21.02 -44.08
CA GLN A 421 -5.24 22.20 -44.68
C GLN A 421 -4.30 21.88 -45.85
N ALA A 422 -3.76 20.67 -45.94
CA ALA A 422 -2.96 20.24 -47.05
C ALA A 422 -3.81 20.06 -48.36
N ASN A 423 -5.15 19.91 -48.20
CA ASN A 423 -6.04 19.88 -49.36
C ASN A 423 -6.34 21.31 -49.83
N VAL A 424 -5.93 21.63 -51.04
CA VAL A 424 -6.11 22.94 -51.71
C VAL A 424 -7.58 23.40 -51.66
N ARG A 425 -8.55 22.47 -51.74
CA ARG A 425 -9.99 22.81 -51.65
C ARG A 425 -10.41 23.30 -50.26
N ASN A 426 -9.70 22.92 -49.21
CA ASN A 426 -10.03 23.33 -47.84
C ASN A 426 -9.29 24.59 -47.39
N GLN A 427 -8.40 25.11 -48.23
CA GLN A 427 -7.63 26.34 -47.96
C GLN A 427 -8.42 27.64 -48.26
N GLY A 428 -9.64 27.52 -48.77
CA GLY A 428 -10.46 28.69 -49.18
C GLY A 428 -10.87 29.59 -48.05
N GLY A 429 -10.44 30.85 -48.07
CA GLY A 429 -10.90 31.99 -47.31
C GLY A 429 -10.88 33.25 -48.17
N PRO A 430 -11.64 34.33 -47.81
CA PRO A 430 -11.79 35.48 -48.66
C PRO A 430 -10.47 36.25 -48.94
N THR A 431 -9.40 35.94 -48.25
CA THR A 431 -8.08 36.58 -48.37
C THR A 431 -6.91 35.64 -48.61
N THR A 432 -7.15 34.35 -48.75
CA THR A 432 -6.06 33.33 -48.89
C THR A 432 -6.10 32.65 -50.27
N LYS A 433 -4.98 32.79 -51.01
CA LYS A 433 -4.77 32.00 -52.24
C LYS A 433 -4.47 30.56 -51.87
N PRO A 434 -5.06 29.57 -52.54
CA PRO A 434 -4.72 28.15 -52.38
C PRO A 434 -3.24 27.92 -52.68
N ASP A 435 -2.55 27.18 -51.81
CA ASP A 435 -1.12 26.84 -51.91
C ASP A 435 -0.98 25.33 -51.84
N ALA A 436 -0.53 24.67 -52.93
CA ALA A 436 -0.31 23.23 -52.97
C ALA A 436 0.89 22.79 -52.13
N ASP A 437 1.84 23.73 -51.89
CA ASP A 437 3.06 23.48 -51.12
C ASP A 437 2.98 24.10 -49.71
N LEU A 438 1.80 24.08 -49.11
CA LEU A 438 1.55 24.69 -47.78
C LEU A 438 2.52 24.18 -46.76
N LYS A 439 3.35 25.07 -46.20
CA LYS A 439 4.30 24.71 -45.13
C LYS A 439 3.57 24.26 -43.88
N VAL A 440 4.08 23.23 -43.21
CA VAL A 440 3.54 22.68 -41.95
C VAL A 440 3.31 23.79 -40.90
N ARG A 441 4.22 24.74 -40.76
CA ARG A 441 4.06 25.93 -39.91
C ARG A 441 2.76 26.69 -40.21
N THR A 442 2.48 27.00 -41.47
CA THR A 442 1.29 27.77 -41.86
C THR A 442 0.02 26.96 -41.62
N ALA A 443 0.04 25.65 -41.85
CA ALA A 443 -1.08 24.77 -41.49
C ALA A 443 -1.33 24.77 -39.98
N LEU A 444 -0.25 24.67 -39.19
CA LEU A 444 -0.30 24.67 -37.74
C LEU A 444 -0.82 26.00 -37.17
N ASP A 445 -0.34 27.16 -37.71
CA ASP A 445 -0.80 28.50 -37.32
C ASP A 445 -2.31 28.68 -37.58
N ARG A 446 -2.80 28.19 -38.72
CA ARG A 446 -4.23 28.20 -39.06
C ARG A 446 -5.06 27.27 -38.17
N ALA A 447 -4.54 26.07 -37.88
CA ALA A 447 -5.23 25.12 -36.99
C ALA A 447 -5.29 25.67 -35.57
N ALA A 448 -4.19 26.22 -35.07
CA ALA A 448 -4.11 26.83 -33.74
C ALA A 448 -5.12 27.97 -33.55
N ALA A 449 -5.30 28.80 -34.57
CA ALA A 449 -6.28 29.90 -34.56
C ALA A 449 -7.74 29.41 -34.45
N ARG A 450 -8.04 28.18 -34.87
CA ARG A 450 -9.40 27.59 -34.83
C ARG A 450 -9.76 26.96 -33.50
N ILE A 451 -8.82 26.84 -32.55
CA ILE A 451 -9.08 26.25 -31.23
C ILE A 451 -9.95 27.15 -30.37
N ALA A 452 -9.77 28.48 -30.49
CA ALA A 452 -10.47 29.46 -29.68
C ALA A 452 -11.99 29.31 -29.84
N GLY A 453 -12.70 29.08 -28.73
CA GLY A 453 -14.16 28.94 -28.70
C GLY A 453 -14.69 27.56 -29.09
N LYS A 454 -13.88 26.69 -29.74
CA LYS A 454 -14.32 25.37 -30.21
C LYS A 454 -14.45 24.33 -29.06
N PHE A 455 -13.61 24.43 -28.06
CA PHE A 455 -13.50 23.44 -26.99
C PHE A 455 -13.80 23.99 -25.59
N ASP A 456 -14.49 25.13 -25.48
CA ASP A 456 -14.80 25.80 -24.18
C ASP A 456 -15.52 24.88 -23.19
N ARG A 457 -16.31 23.92 -23.69
CA ARG A 457 -17.01 22.91 -22.86
C ARG A 457 -16.20 21.62 -22.63
N GLN A 458 -15.01 21.53 -23.21
CA GLN A 458 -14.15 20.37 -23.16
C GLN A 458 -12.69 20.77 -22.86
N PRO A 459 -12.44 21.33 -21.66
CA PRO A 459 -11.13 21.89 -21.32
C PRO A 459 -10.00 20.87 -21.33
N GLU A 460 -10.30 19.60 -21.05
CA GLU A 460 -9.32 18.52 -21.11
C GLU A 460 -8.87 18.24 -22.54
N VAL A 461 -9.80 18.25 -23.50
CA VAL A 461 -9.53 18.11 -24.93
C VAL A 461 -8.73 19.32 -25.44
N GLU A 462 -9.13 20.54 -25.07
CA GLU A 462 -8.38 21.75 -25.43
C GLU A 462 -6.94 21.68 -24.94
N ALA A 463 -6.76 21.26 -23.69
CA ALA A 463 -5.43 21.12 -23.10
C ALA A 463 -4.55 20.11 -23.85
N ALA A 464 -5.10 18.94 -24.24
CA ALA A 464 -4.38 17.93 -24.99
C ALA A 464 -4.00 18.43 -26.39
N ILE A 465 -4.92 19.08 -27.10
CA ILE A 465 -4.65 19.66 -28.42
C ILE A 465 -3.57 20.74 -28.32
N ARG A 466 -3.68 21.65 -27.34
CA ARG A 466 -2.68 22.71 -27.13
C ARG A 466 -1.32 22.15 -26.76
N TYR A 467 -1.28 21.08 -25.97
CA TYR A 467 -0.04 20.38 -25.66
C TYR A 467 0.62 19.83 -26.92
N THR A 468 -0.12 19.13 -27.79
CA THR A 468 0.39 18.57 -29.06
C THR A 468 0.88 19.68 -30.01
N ILE A 469 0.12 20.78 -30.12
CA ILE A 469 0.54 21.94 -30.91
C ILE A 469 1.79 22.58 -30.34
N GLY A 470 1.86 22.74 -29.02
CA GLY A 470 3.03 23.26 -28.34
C GLY A 470 4.27 22.41 -28.59
N ASP A 471 4.13 21.09 -28.54
CA ASP A 471 5.21 20.13 -28.83
C ASP A 471 5.67 20.22 -30.31
N THR A 472 4.73 20.38 -31.23
CA THR A 472 5.04 20.58 -32.65
C THR A 472 5.78 21.91 -32.88
N TYR A 473 5.35 23.01 -32.24
CA TYR A 473 6.08 24.28 -32.34
C TYR A 473 7.48 24.22 -31.71
N LEU A 474 7.62 23.48 -30.60
CA LEU A 474 8.93 23.25 -29.97
C LEU A 474 9.87 22.52 -30.94
N GLY A 475 9.39 21.46 -31.59
CA GLY A 475 10.15 20.72 -32.61
C GLY A 475 10.52 21.58 -33.84
N LEU A 476 9.70 22.58 -34.20
CA LEU A 476 9.98 23.54 -35.25
C LEU A 476 10.89 24.72 -34.81
N GLY A 477 11.37 24.74 -33.58
CA GLY A 477 12.18 25.85 -33.04
C GLY A 477 11.41 27.14 -32.75
N LEU A 478 10.06 27.08 -32.79
CA LEU A 478 9.17 28.24 -32.57
C LEU A 478 8.80 28.35 -31.08
N TYR A 479 9.82 28.57 -30.25
CA TYR A 479 9.74 28.47 -28.79
C TYR A 479 8.69 29.38 -28.15
N GLN A 480 8.47 30.58 -28.69
CA GLN A 480 7.46 31.50 -28.15
C GLN A 480 6.03 30.98 -28.36
N ASN A 481 5.77 30.40 -29.56
CA ASN A 481 4.49 29.80 -29.88
C ASN A 481 4.25 28.56 -28.99
N ALA A 482 5.27 27.70 -28.87
CA ALA A 482 5.25 26.53 -28.01
C ALA A 482 4.89 26.91 -26.57
N ARG A 483 5.56 27.91 -26.01
CA ARG A 483 5.32 28.44 -24.67
C ARG A 483 3.87 28.86 -24.47
N THR A 484 3.33 29.65 -25.37
CA THR A 484 1.94 30.14 -25.30
C THR A 484 0.94 29.00 -25.23
N HIS A 485 1.15 27.96 -26.04
CA HIS A 485 0.26 26.79 -26.05
C HIS A 485 0.43 25.93 -24.80
N PHE A 486 1.66 25.72 -24.31
CA PHE A 486 1.89 24.98 -23.06
C PHE A 486 1.36 25.72 -21.82
N GLU A 487 1.50 27.05 -21.75
CA GLU A 487 0.95 27.87 -20.66
C GLU A 487 -0.58 27.71 -20.57
N ARG A 488 -1.27 27.78 -21.70
CA ARG A 488 -2.71 27.55 -21.74
C ARG A 488 -3.10 26.09 -21.43
N ALA A 489 -2.36 25.13 -21.93
CA ALA A 489 -2.56 23.72 -21.58
C ALA A 489 -2.36 23.46 -20.08
N LEU A 490 -1.36 24.09 -19.48
CA LEU A 490 -1.09 24.00 -18.04
C LEU A 490 -2.22 24.60 -17.20
N GLU A 491 -2.72 25.78 -17.59
CA GLU A 491 -3.86 26.43 -16.93
C GLU A 491 -5.08 25.49 -16.90
N LEU A 492 -5.44 24.94 -18.06
CA LEU A 492 -6.58 24.03 -18.22
C LEU A 492 -6.38 22.72 -17.43
N ARG A 493 -5.20 22.10 -17.53
CA ARG A 493 -4.88 20.86 -16.79
C ARG A 493 -4.91 21.07 -15.28
N ARG A 494 -4.40 22.20 -14.79
CA ARG A 494 -4.47 22.55 -13.36
C ARG A 494 -5.91 22.66 -12.87
N GLY A 495 -6.79 23.27 -13.67
CA GLY A 495 -8.20 23.44 -13.33
C GLY A 495 -9.00 22.14 -13.31
N VAL A 496 -8.71 21.22 -14.23
CA VAL A 496 -9.48 19.97 -14.42
C VAL A 496 -8.85 18.77 -13.70
N LEU A 497 -7.53 18.61 -13.78
CA LEU A 497 -6.81 17.44 -13.28
C LEU A 497 -6.10 17.69 -11.95
N GLY A 498 -5.92 18.97 -11.58
CA GLY A 498 -5.14 19.34 -10.41
C GLY A 498 -3.64 19.50 -10.68
N THR A 499 -2.94 20.07 -9.71
CA THR A 499 -1.51 20.39 -9.81
C THR A 499 -0.59 19.16 -9.79
N GLU A 500 -1.04 18.07 -9.19
CA GLU A 500 -0.26 16.84 -8.98
C GLU A 500 -0.54 15.76 -10.03
N ASN A 501 -1.42 15.99 -10.97
CA ASN A 501 -1.68 15.01 -12.02
C ASN A 501 -0.45 14.84 -12.92
N PRO A 502 -0.08 13.61 -13.31
CA PRO A 502 1.07 13.33 -14.17
C PRO A 502 1.09 14.16 -15.46
N ALA A 503 -0.06 14.35 -16.12
CA ALA A 503 -0.17 15.16 -17.33
C ALA A 503 0.09 16.65 -17.06
N THR A 504 -0.33 17.17 -15.90
CA THR A 504 -0.05 18.54 -15.48
C THR A 504 1.44 18.73 -15.25
N LEU A 505 2.07 17.78 -14.53
CA LEU A 505 3.52 17.81 -14.26
C LEU A 505 4.36 17.67 -15.53
N ASP A 506 3.92 16.84 -16.49
CA ASP A 506 4.55 16.73 -17.80
C ASP A 506 4.49 18.07 -18.57
N THR A 507 3.37 18.79 -18.52
CA THR A 507 3.26 20.12 -19.12
C THR A 507 4.21 21.13 -18.48
N VAL A 508 4.38 21.06 -17.15
CA VAL A 508 5.40 21.88 -16.44
C VAL A 508 6.80 21.53 -16.93
N GLY A 509 7.10 20.24 -17.13
CA GLY A 509 8.36 19.79 -17.70
C GLY A 509 8.60 20.33 -19.10
N ARG A 510 7.59 20.30 -19.99
CA ARG A 510 7.68 20.86 -21.34
C ARG A 510 7.85 22.38 -21.37
N LEU A 511 7.24 23.08 -20.43
CA LEU A 511 7.51 24.52 -20.23
C LEU A 511 8.96 24.76 -19.79
N GLY A 512 9.49 23.90 -18.92
CA GLY A 512 10.89 23.95 -18.53
C GLY A 512 11.83 23.70 -19.69
N ASP A 513 11.56 22.70 -20.50
CA ASP A 513 12.32 22.40 -21.74
C ASP A 513 12.24 23.57 -22.73
N THR A 514 11.06 24.14 -22.94
CA THR A 514 10.87 25.34 -23.78
C THR A 514 11.66 26.54 -23.24
N ALA A 515 11.68 26.76 -21.93
CA ALA A 515 12.45 27.83 -21.31
C ALA A 515 13.99 27.59 -21.50
N SER A 516 14.43 26.35 -21.42
CA SER A 516 15.82 25.97 -21.72
C SER A 516 16.22 26.33 -23.15
N HIS A 517 15.38 25.99 -24.12
CA HIS A 517 15.58 26.36 -25.53
C HIS A 517 15.50 27.88 -25.80
N GLN A 518 14.82 28.63 -24.93
CA GLN A 518 14.84 30.10 -24.95
C GLN A 518 16.05 30.69 -24.24
N GLY A 519 16.97 29.87 -23.71
CA GLY A 519 18.11 30.31 -22.93
C GLY A 519 17.78 30.86 -21.54
N LYS A 520 16.55 30.63 -21.06
CA LYS A 520 16.09 31.06 -19.73
C LYS A 520 16.36 29.99 -18.69
N TYR A 521 17.62 29.66 -18.51
CA TYR A 521 18.04 28.51 -17.71
C TYR A 521 17.54 28.53 -16.25
N PRO A 522 17.55 29.65 -15.48
CA PRO A 522 17.03 29.65 -14.11
C PRO A 522 15.51 29.37 -14.05
N GLN A 523 14.75 29.82 -15.06
CA GLN A 523 13.33 29.48 -15.19
C GLN A 523 13.14 28.01 -15.54
N ALA A 524 13.96 27.48 -16.44
CA ALA A 524 13.94 26.07 -16.83
C ALA A 524 14.25 25.17 -15.63
N GLU A 525 15.30 25.48 -14.87
CA GLU A 525 15.67 24.76 -13.63
C GLU A 525 14.49 24.70 -12.65
N THR A 526 13.85 25.85 -12.39
CA THR A 526 12.71 25.93 -11.46
C THR A 526 11.56 25.02 -11.91
N LEU A 527 11.17 25.09 -13.18
CA LEU A 527 10.06 24.31 -13.73
C LEU A 527 10.38 22.81 -13.77
N LEU A 528 11.58 22.44 -14.21
CA LEU A 528 11.99 21.03 -14.28
C LEU A 528 12.15 20.42 -12.89
N THR A 529 12.69 21.18 -11.91
CA THR A 529 12.75 20.72 -10.51
C THR A 529 11.37 20.49 -9.93
N GLN A 530 10.40 21.40 -10.19
CA GLN A 530 9.02 21.23 -9.77
C GLN A 530 8.40 19.96 -10.41
N SER A 531 8.56 19.80 -11.71
CA SER A 531 8.05 18.63 -12.45
C SER A 531 8.63 17.32 -11.90
N LEU A 532 9.96 17.26 -11.76
CA LEU A 532 10.68 16.11 -11.25
C LEU A 532 10.28 15.73 -9.82
N ALA A 533 10.16 16.71 -8.92
CA ALA A 533 9.74 16.47 -7.54
C ALA A 533 8.33 15.86 -7.46
N GLY A 534 7.39 16.39 -8.24
CA GLY A 534 6.03 15.86 -8.35
C GLY A 534 5.99 14.44 -8.95
N GLN A 535 6.71 14.22 -10.04
CA GLN A 535 6.76 12.92 -10.71
C GLN A 535 7.42 11.84 -9.81
N ARG A 536 8.52 12.16 -9.12
CA ARG A 536 9.13 11.23 -8.15
C ARG A 536 8.17 10.79 -7.06
N ARG A 537 7.32 11.71 -6.56
CA ARG A 537 6.34 11.42 -5.51
C ARG A 537 5.18 10.57 -6.01
N ILE A 538 4.68 10.81 -7.21
CA ILE A 538 3.44 10.22 -7.73
C ILE A 538 3.70 8.96 -8.55
N LEU A 539 4.69 9.03 -9.43
CA LEU A 539 5.03 7.93 -10.36
C LEU A 539 6.18 7.06 -9.83
N GLY A 540 6.95 7.57 -8.89
CA GLY A 540 8.16 6.94 -8.38
C GLY A 540 9.43 7.32 -9.14
N PRO A 541 10.61 7.04 -8.55
CA PRO A 541 11.90 7.44 -9.11
C PRO A 541 12.31 6.69 -10.37
N GLU A 542 11.71 5.53 -10.65
CA GLU A 542 12.05 4.64 -11.77
C GLU A 542 11.12 4.78 -12.97
N HIS A 543 10.08 5.59 -12.84
CA HIS A 543 9.10 5.75 -13.92
C HIS A 543 9.73 6.47 -15.13
N PRO A 544 9.41 6.06 -16.39
CA PRO A 544 9.99 6.64 -17.58
C PRO A 544 9.94 8.17 -17.65
N ASN A 545 8.79 8.76 -17.33
CA ASN A 545 8.63 10.23 -17.35
C ASN A 545 9.52 10.91 -16.29
N THR A 546 9.72 10.28 -15.14
CA THR A 546 10.62 10.79 -14.09
C THR A 546 12.06 10.80 -14.60
N LEU A 547 12.49 9.74 -15.29
CA LEU A 547 13.82 9.64 -15.87
C LEU A 547 14.05 10.65 -17.00
N VAL A 548 13.04 10.90 -17.83
CA VAL A 548 13.10 11.97 -18.85
C VAL A 548 13.26 13.35 -18.18
N SER A 549 12.51 13.64 -17.13
CA SER A 549 12.63 14.90 -16.40
C SER A 549 13.99 15.06 -15.72
N MET A 550 14.60 13.95 -15.25
CA MET A 550 15.96 13.95 -14.73
C MET A 550 16.98 14.33 -15.81
N SER A 551 16.90 13.71 -16.99
CA SER A 551 17.80 14.03 -18.12
C SER A 551 17.64 15.48 -18.59
N ASN A 552 16.38 15.98 -18.68
CA ASN A 552 16.14 17.37 -19.08
C ASN A 552 16.73 18.37 -18.06
N LEU A 553 16.59 18.09 -16.77
CA LEU A 553 17.19 18.92 -15.71
C LEU A 553 18.73 18.85 -15.73
N ALA A 554 19.31 17.67 -15.97
CA ALA A 554 20.74 17.51 -16.13
C ALA A 554 21.28 18.34 -17.32
N LYS A 555 20.55 18.35 -18.45
CA LYS A 555 20.87 19.19 -19.59
C LYS A 555 20.87 20.69 -19.25
N VAL A 556 19.89 21.15 -18.46
CA VAL A 556 19.88 22.55 -17.98
C VAL A 556 21.07 22.84 -17.08
N TYR A 557 21.39 21.96 -16.12
CA TYR A 557 22.58 22.10 -15.28
C TYR A 557 23.86 22.16 -16.12
N SER A 558 23.96 21.32 -17.17
CA SER A 558 25.07 21.36 -18.12
C SER A 558 25.17 22.71 -18.84
N GLN A 559 24.04 23.29 -19.26
CA GLN A 559 23.97 24.60 -19.91
C GLN A 559 24.35 25.76 -18.96
N GLU A 560 24.07 25.61 -17.68
CA GLU A 560 24.45 26.58 -16.64
C GLU A 560 25.89 26.41 -16.15
N GLY A 561 26.61 25.41 -16.66
CA GLY A 561 27.95 25.06 -16.19
C GLY A 561 28.00 24.43 -14.80
N LYS A 562 26.87 23.94 -14.30
CA LYS A 562 26.73 23.16 -13.04
C LYS A 562 27.06 21.69 -13.29
N PHE A 563 28.28 21.42 -13.80
CA PHE A 563 28.66 20.11 -14.32
C PHE A 563 28.57 18.97 -13.30
N ALA A 564 28.94 19.20 -12.04
CA ALA A 564 28.86 18.19 -11.00
C ALA A 564 27.40 17.73 -10.72
N GLN A 565 26.43 18.68 -10.75
CA GLN A 565 25.02 18.37 -10.57
C GLN A 565 24.46 17.65 -11.80
N ALA A 566 24.86 18.05 -13.01
CA ALA A 566 24.50 17.38 -14.25
C ALA A 566 25.02 15.94 -14.25
N GLU A 567 26.29 15.71 -13.94
CA GLU A 567 26.94 14.40 -13.90
C GLU A 567 26.28 13.46 -12.88
N ALA A 568 25.99 13.97 -11.68
CA ALA A 568 25.30 13.18 -10.66
C ALA A 568 23.91 12.73 -11.13
N LEU A 569 23.17 13.62 -11.80
CA LEU A 569 21.81 13.33 -12.23
C LEU A 569 21.77 12.39 -13.46
N ASP A 570 22.64 12.61 -14.45
CA ASP A 570 22.76 11.73 -15.61
C ASP A 570 23.29 10.35 -15.24
N SER A 571 24.28 10.26 -14.34
CA SER A 571 24.79 8.98 -13.83
C SER A 571 23.71 8.22 -13.08
N GLN A 572 22.93 8.87 -12.21
CA GLN A 572 21.78 8.26 -11.52
C GLN A 572 20.73 7.76 -12.51
N THR A 573 20.42 8.56 -13.53
CA THR A 573 19.45 8.20 -14.56
C THR A 573 19.91 6.95 -15.34
N LEU A 574 21.19 6.94 -15.75
CA LEU A 574 21.79 5.82 -16.47
C LEU A 574 21.81 4.54 -15.64
N GLU A 575 22.17 4.62 -14.35
CA GLU A 575 22.15 3.47 -13.43
C GLU A 575 20.76 2.86 -13.32
N ILE A 576 19.73 3.70 -13.09
CA ILE A 576 18.35 3.23 -13.01
C ILE A 576 17.91 2.58 -14.32
N GLN A 577 18.18 3.22 -15.47
CA GLN A 577 17.80 2.68 -16.78
C GLN A 577 18.50 1.37 -17.11
N ARG A 578 19.79 1.23 -16.80
CA ARG A 578 20.52 -0.05 -16.96
C ARG A 578 19.89 -1.17 -16.14
N ARG A 579 19.43 -0.87 -14.92
CA ARG A 579 18.81 -1.85 -14.03
C ARG A 579 17.38 -2.20 -14.43
N VAL A 580 16.57 -1.20 -14.82
CA VAL A 580 15.13 -1.37 -15.07
C VAL A 580 14.86 -1.78 -16.53
N LEU A 581 15.51 -1.15 -17.47
CA LEU A 581 15.28 -1.33 -18.90
C LEU A 581 16.31 -2.25 -19.58
N GLY A 582 17.47 -2.39 -18.93
CA GLY A 582 18.62 -3.10 -19.50
C GLY A 582 19.60 -2.20 -20.25
N PRO A 583 20.85 -2.69 -20.45
CA PRO A 583 21.93 -1.91 -21.08
C PRO A 583 21.69 -1.62 -22.58
N GLU A 584 20.86 -2.37 -23.26
CA GLU A 584 20.62 -2.26 -24.72
C GLU A 584 19.36 -1.45 -25.07
N HIS A 585 18.61 -1.02 -24.04
CA HIS A 585 17.36 -0.30 -24.30
C HIS A 585 17.64 1.10 -24.90
N PRO A 586 16.84 1.57 -25.88
CA PRO A 586 17.07 2.87 -26.52
C PRO A 586 17.27 4.04 -25.57
N ASN A 587 16.44 4.15 -24.52
CA ASN A 587 16.56 5.22 -23.54
C ASN A 587 17.87 5.15 -22.73
N THR A 588 18.36 3.92 -22.43
CA THR A 588 19.65 3.72 -21.77
C THR A 588 20.79 4.22 -22.64
N LEU A 589 20.74 3.93 -23.95
CA LEU A 589 21.73 4.39 -24.92
C LEU A 589 21.72 5.92 -25.09
N VAL A 590 20.54 6.54 -25.09
CA VAL A 590 20.40 8.01 -25.07
C VAL A 590 21.05 8.62 -23.84
N SER A 591 20.83 8.05 -22.66
CA SER A 591 21.45 8.55 -21.41
C SER A 591 22.98 8.36 -21.42
N MET A 592 23.49 7.30 -22.04
CA MET A 592 24.93 7.13 -22.25
C MET A 592 25.52 8.25 -23.15
N SER A 593 24.87 8.59 -24.26
CA SER A 593 25.29 9.71 -25.13
C SER A 593 25.18 11.07 -24.41
N ASN A 594 24.13 11.32 -23.62
CA ASN A 594 24.02 12.57 -22.82
C ASN A 594 25.18 12.72 -21.84
N LEU A 595 25.54 11.65 -21.13
CA LEU A 595 26.66 11.66 -20.19
C LEU A 595 28.00 11.82 -20.92
N ALA A 596 28.15 11.21 -22.12
CA ALA A 596 29.33 11.41 -22.96
C ALA A 596 29.45 12.87 -23.43
N GLU A 597 28.36 13.51 -23.86
CA GLU A 597 28.33 14.94 -24.21
C GLU A 597 28.75 15.82 -23.02
N LEU A 598 28.27 15.46 -21.81
CA LEU A 598 28.66 16.17 -20.58
C LEU A 598 30.17 16.04 -20.31
N TYR A 599 30.73 14.84 -20.43
CA TYR A 599 32.16 14.62 -20.29
C TYR A 599 33.00 15.39 -21.35
N LEU A 600 32.46 15.46 -22.57
CA LEU A 600 33.08 16.26 -23.63
C LEU A 600 33.16 17.75 -23.26
N LYS A 601 32.12 18.32 -22.67
CA LYS A 601 32.08 19.72 -22.18
C LYS A 601 33.02 19.97 -21.02
N GLN A 602 33.35 18.93 -20.28
CA GLN A 602 34.34 18.97 -19.18
C GLN A 602 35.76 18.65 -19.66
N ALA A 603 35.98 18.52 -20.98
CA ALA A 603 37.25 18.06 -21.58
C ALA A 603 37.72 16.67 -21.07
N LYS A 604 36.81 15.85 -20.51
CA LYS A 604 37.07 14.46 -20.09
C LYS A 604 36.95 13.50 -21.29
N TYR A 605 37.77 13.70 -22.32
CA TYR A 605 37.63 13.05 -23.63
C TYR A 605 37.66 11.53 -23.57
N ALA A 606 38.58 10.94 -22.78
CA ALA A 606 38.68 9.48 -22.65
C ALA A 606 37.43 8.85 -22.08
N GLN A 607 36.72 9.53 -21.16
CA GLN A 607 35.47 9.05 -20.61
C GLN A 607 34.32 9.19 -21.63
N ALA A 608 34.32 10.27 -22.41
CA ALA A 608 33.36 10.46 -23.51
C ALA A 608 33.56 9.39 -24.59
N GLU A 609 34.81 9.15 -25.05
CA GLU A 609 35.18 8.12 -26.03
C GLU A 609 34.69 6.73 -25.57
N ALA A 610 34.91 6.37 -24.30
CA ALA A 610 34.52 5.06 -23.77
C ALA A 610 33.02 4.85 -23.85
N LEU A 611 32.21 5.85 -23.45
CA LEU A 611 30.75 5.76 -23.51
C LEU A 611 30.20 5.75 -24.93
N ASP A 612 30.68 6.64 -25.79
CA ASP A 612 30.22 6.73 -27.19
C ASP A 612 30.61 5.48 -27.98
N SER A 613 31.84 4.94 -27.77
CA SER A 613 32.26 3.69 -28.38
C SER A 613 31.38 2.51 -27.94
N GLN A 614 31.08 2.40 -26.62
CA GLN A 614 30.19 1.37 -26.11
C GLN A 614 28.77 1.52 -26.68
N THR A 615 28.27 2.74 -26.75
CA THR A 615 26.94 3.03 -27.29
C THR A 615 26.86 2.65 -28.75
N LEU A 616 27.87 3.02 -29.54
CA LEU A 616 27.97 2.71 -30.97
C LEU A 616 28.05 1.20 -31.25
N GLU A 617 28.84 0.47 -30.44
CA GLU A 617 28.95 -0.99 -30.55
C GLU A 617 27.59 -1.67 -30.34
N ILE A 618 26.88 -1.29 -29.27
CA ILE A 618 25.56 -1.84 -28.97
C ILE A 618 24.56 -1.50 -30.07
N GLN A 619 24.50 -0.24 -30.52
CA GLN A 619 23.58 0.17 -31.57
C GLN A 619 23.85 -0.53 -32.91
N ARG A 620 25.11 -0.71 -33.30
CA ARG A 620 25.47 -1.47 -34.50
C ARG A 620 24.96 -2.92 -34.44
N ARG A 621 25.06 -3.53 -33.27
CA ARG A 621 24.62 -4.92 -33.05
C ARG A 621 23.11 -5.05 -33.00
N VAL A 622 22.41 -4.13 -32.31
CA VAL A 622 20.98 -4.23 -32.05
C VAL A 622 20.12 -3.61 -33.15
N LEU A 623 20.54 -2.45 -33.69
CA LEU A 623 19.79 -1.66 -34.65
C LEU A 623 20.31 -1.79 -36.08
N GLY A 624 21.58 -2.16 -36.21
CA GLY A 624 22.28 -2.18 -37.50
C GLY A 624 23.08 -0.89 -37.77
N ALA A 625 24.05 -0.99 -38.70
CA ALA A 625 24.98 0.10 -39.02
C ALA A 625 24.32 1.33 -39.68
N GLU A 626 23.18 1.15 -40.35
CA GLU A 626 22.47 2.21 -41.09
C GLU A 626 21.35 2.87 -40.31
N HIS A 627 21.06 2.39 -39.09
CA HIS A 627 19.97 2.95 -38.27
C HIS A 627 20.26 4.41 -37.90
N PRO A 628 19.28 5.32 -37.90
CA PRO A 628 19.48 6.74 -37.58
C PRO A 628 20.24 6.98 -36.30
N ASN A 629 19.92 6.26 -35.21
CA ASN A 629 20.59 6.41 -33.91
C ASN A 629 22.06 5.96 -33.99
N THR A 630 22.38 4.88 -34.73
CA THR A 630 23.75 4.43 -34.93
C THR A 630 24.57 5.50 -35.65
N LEU A 631 23.98 6.17 -36.63
CA LEU A 631 24.62 7.28 -37.35
C LEU A 631 24.77 8.55 -36.49
N VAL A 632 23.94 8.75 -35.50
CA VAL A 632 24.11 9.81 -34.49
C VAL A 632 25.33 9.49 -33.61
N SER A 633 25.41 8.28 -33.06
CA SER A 633 26.55 7.90 -32.20
C SER A 633 27.88 7.86 -32.96
N MET A 634 27.85 7.56 -34.26
CA MET A 634 29.05 7.75 -35.10
C MET A 634 29.48 9.20 -35.19
N ASN A 635 28.53 10.15 -35.33
CA ASN A 635 28.82 11.58 -35.30
C ASN A 635 29.41 12.02 -33.96
N ASP A 636 28.83 11.57 -32.84
CA ASP A 636 29.24 11.96 -31.51
C ASP A 636 30.68 11.49 -31.22
N LEU A 637 30.98 10.23 -31.53
CA LEU A 637 32.32 9.67 -31.39
C LEU A 637 33.36 10.40 -32.31
N ALA A 638 32.95 10.72 -33.55
CA ALA A 638 33.82 11.49 -34.45
C ALA A 638 34.11 12.91 -33.90
N PHE A 639 33.14 13.51 -33.24
CA PHE A 639 33.32 14.80 -32.57
C PHE A 639 34.31 14.71 -31.40
N VAL A 640 34.25 13.62 -30.60
CA VAL A 640 35.25 13.34 -29.54
C VAL A 640 36.63 13.24 -30.15
N TYR A 641 36.82 12.44 -31.23
CA TYR A 641 38.11 12.32 -31.91
C TYR A 641 38.64 13.69 -32.42
N SER A 642 37.74 14.50 -32.98
CA SER A 642 38.07 15.85 -33.44
C SER A 642 38.52 16.76 -32.28
N ARG A 643 37.98 16.59 -31.08
CA ARG A 643 38.39 17.35 -29.88
C ARG A 643 39.72 16.88 -29.31
N GLU A 644 40.07 15.62 -29.50
CA GLU A 644 41.36 15.04 -29.13
C GLU A 644 42.46 15.29 -30.17
N GLY A 645 42.16 15.99 -31.28
CA GLY A 645 43.11 16.19 -32.36
C GLY A 645 43.35 14.98 -33.28
N ARG A 646 42.54 13.92 -33.13
CA ARG A 646 42.60 12.68 -33.94
C ARG A 646 41.77 12.85 -35.24
N TYR A 647 42.16 13.88 -36.05
CA TYR A 647 41.38 14.35 -37.20
C TYR A 647 41.14 13.27 -38.24
N ALA A 648 42.15 12.45 -38.59
CA ALA A 648 41.98 11.38 -39.58
C ALA A 648 40.92 10.35 -39.18
N GLN A 649 40.78 10.03 -37.89
CA GLN A 649 39.73 9.13 -37.37
C GLN A 649 38.38 9.83 -37.38
N ALA A 650 38.30 11.10 -37.02
CA ALA A 650 37.10 11.90 -37.07
C ALA A 650 36.59 12.03 -38.52
N GLU A 651 37.46 12.34 -39.47
CA GLU A 651 37.13 12.45 -40.90
C GLU A 651 36.59 11.12 -41.47
N ALA A 652 37.31 10.00 -41.20
CA ALA A 652 36.89 8.70 -41.68
C ALA A 652 35.47 8.35 -41.20
N LEU A 653 35.20 8.59 -39.94
CA LEU A 653 33.86 8.26 -39.32
C LEU A 653 32.78 9.21 -39.80
N GLN A 654 33.05 10.51 -39.95
CA GLN A 654 32.11 11.49 -40.48
C GLN A 654 31.83 11.25 -41.96
N SER A 655 32.85 10.92 -42.79
CA SER A 655 32.68 10.59 -44.20
C SER A 655 31.79 9.34 -44.40
N GLN A 656 32.05 8.29 -43.59
CA GLN A 656 31.20 7.08 -43.62
C GLN A 656 29.76 7.40 -43.23
N THR A 657 29.57 8.23 -42.23
CA THR A 657 28.23 8.64 -41.76
C THR A 657 27.51 9.45 -42.82
N LEU A 658 28.21 10.39 -43.47
CA LEU A 658 27.66 11.22 -44.53
C LEU A 658 27.27 10.40 -45.76
N GLU A 659 28.13 9.48 -46.19
CA GLU A 659 27.86 8.59 -47.32
C GLU A 659 26.63 7.74 -47.06
N THR A 660 26.53 7.15 -45.87
CA THR A 660 25.38 6.35 -45.46
C THR A 660 24.08 7.18 -45.45
N ARG A 661 24.12 8.38 -44.86
CA ARG A 661 22.94 9.27 -44.83
C ARG A 661 22.52 9.73 -46.23
N ARG A 662 23.46 10.05 -47.12
CA ARG A 662 23.17 10.40 -48.51
C ARG A 662 22.45 9.27 -49.22
N ARG A 663 22.89 8.02 -49.03
CA ARG A 663 22.28 6.84 -49.65
C ARG A 663 20.90 6.51 -49.07
N VAL A 664 20.73 6.59 -47.73
CA VAL A 664 19.50 6.15 -47.05
C VAL A 664 18.44 7.24 -47.04
N LEU A 665 18.82 8.48 -46.77
CA LEU A 665 17.91 9.61 -46.54
C LEU A 665 17.84 10.56 -47.75
N GLY A 666 18.83 10.52 -48.59
CA GLY A 666 19.01 11.47 -49.70
C GLY A 666 19.90 12.67 -49.37
N PRO A 667 20.39 13.38 -50.39
CA PRO A 667 21.37 14.46 -50.23
C PRO A 667 20.82 15.73 -49.59
N GLU A 668 19.53 15.95 -49.63
CA GLU A 668 18.85 17.16 -49.10
C GLU A 668 18.18 16.97 -47.73
N HIS A 669 18.25 15.78 -47.19
CA HIS A 669 17.65 15.51 -45.89
C HIS A 669 18.39 16.25 -44.76
N PRO A 670 17.69 16.88 -43.79
CA PRO A 670 18.30 17.66 -42.71
C PRO A 670 19.47 16.94 -42.01
N ASN A 671 19.32 15.66 -41.68
CA ASN A 671 20.39 14.88 -41.07
C ASN A 671 21.62 14.69 -41.96
N THR A 672 21.43 14.63 -43.27
CA THR A 672 22.55 14.58 -44.24
C THR A 672 23.27 15.90 -44.27
N LEU A 673 22.54 17.02 -44.26
CA LEU A 673 23.11 18.37 -44.19
C LEU A 673 23.85 18.60 -42.87
N GLY A 674 23.33 18.09 -41.78
CA GLY A 674 24.02 18.08 -40.49
C GLY A 674 25.34 17.32 -40.53
N SER A 675 25.43 16.15 -41.23
CA SER A 675 26.70 15.42 -41.40
C SER A 675 27.68 16.19 -42.28
N MET A 676 27.21 16.90 -43.29
CA MET A 676 28.05 17.78 -44.09
C MET A 676 28.66 18.90 -43.24
N ASN A 677 27.84 19.54 -42.40
CA ASN A 677 28.33 20.55 -41.43
C ASN A 677 29.35 19.99 -40.47
N ASN A 678 29.16 18.77 -39.92
CA ASN A 678 30.10 18.16 -39.02
C ASN A 678 31.42 17.78 -39.66
N LEU A 679 31.39 17.26 -40.87
CA LEU A 679 32.60 16.98 -41.66
C LEU A 679 33.38 18.28 -41.96
N ALA A 680 32.65 19.34 -42.36
CA ALA A 680 33.25 20.64 -42.60
C ALA A 680 33.92 21.24 -41.32
N LEU A 681 33.35 20.97 -40.15
CA LEU A 681 33.93 21.34 -38.88
C LEU A 681 35.24 20.58 -38.61
N VAL A 682 35.29 19.27 -38.94
CA VAL A 682 36.55 18.50 -38.83
C VAL A 682 37.61 19.10 -39.74
N TYR A 683 37.32 19.36 -41.03
CA TYR A 683 38.22 20.02 -41.92
C TYR A 683 38.70 21.39 -41.42
N ARG A 684 37.81 22.22 -40.84
CA ARG A 684 38.21 23.51 -40.26
C ARG A 684 39.19 23.34 -39.12
N ARG A 685 38.99 22.34 -38.26
CA ARG A 685 39.89 22.08 -37.09
C ARG A 685 41.25 21.51 -37.51
N GLU A 686 41.29 20.74 -38.59
CA GLU A 686 42.50 20.18 -39.19
C GLU A 686 43.32 21.25 -39.92
N GLY A 687 42.68 22.43 -40.19
CA GLY A 687 43.29 23.52 -40.95
C GLY A 687 42.99 23.46 -42.48
N GLU A 688 42.20 22.50 -42.91
CA GLU A 688 41.80 22.32 -44.30
C GLU A 688 40.66 23.28 -44.72
N TYR A 689 40.92 24.57 -44.55
CA TYR A 689 39.93 25.64 -44.69
C TYR A 689 39.23 25.67 -46.04
N ALA A 690 39.94 25.33 -47.14
CA ALA A 690 39.33 25.31 -48.48
C ALA A 690 38.26 24.24 -48.61
N GLN A 691 38.47 23.05 -48.04
CA GLN A 691 37.49 21.96 -48.05
C GLN A 691 36.31 22.32 -47.14
N ALA A 692 36.57 22.90 -45.94
CA ALA A 692 35.55 23.38 -45.02
C ALA A 692 34.66 24.45 -45.70
N GLU A 693 35.25 25.44 -46.38
CA GLU A 693 34.53 26.52 -47.09
C GLU A 693 33.61 25.92 -48.18
N ALA A 694 34.13 25.02 -48.99
CA ALA A 694 33.36 24.40 -50.06
C ALA A 694 32.15 23.64 -49.53
N LEU A 695 32.36 22.82 -48.49
CA LEU A 695 31.32 21.98 -47.93
C LEU A 695 30.26 22.79 -47.16
N TYR A 696 30.68 23.80 -46.36
CA TYR A 696 29.70 24.68 -45.71
C TYR A 696 28.90 25.52 -46.70
N SER A 697 29.58 26.04 -47.80
CA SER A 697 28.88 26.82 -48.83
C SER A 697 27.81 25.96 -49.54
N GLN A 698 28.15 24.70 -49.88
CA GLN A 698 27.22 23.77 -50.47
C GLN A 698 26.04 23.47 -49.54
N THR A 699 26.33 23.18 -48.25
CA THR A 699 25.32 22.90 -47.24
C THR A 699 24.36 24.07 -47.09
N LEU A 700 24.90 25.28 -46.91
CA LEU A 700 24.12 26.51 -46.73
C LEU A 700 23.25 26.81 -47.96
N ALA A 701 23.69 26.58 -49.15
CA ALA A 701 22.89 26.78 -50.37
C ALA A 701 21.63 25.86 -50.36
N ILE A 702 21.82 24.60 -49.97
CA ILE A 702 20.73 23.62 -49.86
C ILE A 702 19.78 23.98 -48.70
N GLU A 703 20.31 24.29 -47.51
CA GLU A 703 19.52 24.64 -46.35
C GLU A 703 18.66 25.89 -46.58
N ARG A 704 19.21 26.95 -47.16
CA ARG A 704 18.44 28.14 -47.51
C ARG A 704 17.25 27.83 -48.45
N ARG A 705 17.40 26.86 -49.38
CA ARG A 705 16.34 26.44 -50.27
C ARG A 705 15.34 25.52 -49.60
N VAL A 706 15.77 24.53 -48.80
CA VAL A 706 14.92 23.47 -48.24
C VAL A 706 14.30 23.93 -46.91
N LEU A 707 15.09 24.47 -46.03
CA LEU A 707 14.68 24.84 -44.66
C LEU A 707 14.26 26.31 -44.55
N GLY A 708 14.85 27.16 -45.42
CA GLY A 708 14.68 28.62 -45.38
C GLY A 708 15.77 29.32 -44.55
N SER A 709 15.92 30.63 -44.80
CA SER A 709 16.96 31.46 -44.20
C SER A 709 16.83 31.67 -42.68
N GLU A 710 15.67 31.42 -42.10
CA GLU A 710 15.41 31.61 -40.66
C GLU A 710 15.53 30.34 -39.85
N HIS A 711 15.76 29.19 -40.48
CA HIS A 711 15.87 27.92 -39.78
C HIS A 711 17.12 27.87 -38.89
N PRO A 712 17.04 27.32 -37.64
CA PRO A 712 18.21 27.24 -36.76
C PRO A 712 19.45 26.63 -37.42
N ASP A 713 19.30 25.52 -38.14
CA ASP A 713 20.42 24.86 -38.83
C ASP A 713 21.05 25.73 -39.90
N THR A 714 20.24 26.47 -40.70
CA THR A 714 20.73 27.43 -41.69
C THR A 714 21.55 28.54 -41.00
N LEU A 715 21.08 29.05 -39.85
CA LEU A 715 21.79 30.08 -39.10
C LEU A 715 23.06 29.54 -38.45
N ALA A 716 23.12 28.27 -38.09
CA ALA A 716 24.33 27.60 -37.64
C ALA A 716 25.36 27.46 -38.76
N SER A 717 24.92 26.99 -39.94
CA SER A 717 25.77 26.87 -41.11
C SER A 717 26.34 28.23 -41.59
N MET A 718 25.53 29.29 -41.54
CA MET A 718 25.98 30.65 -41.82
C MET A 718 27.07 31.07 -40.83
N ASN A 719 26.90 30.86 -39.52
CA ASN A 719 27.87 31.17 -38.52
C ASN A 719 29.18 30.34 -38.68
N ASN A 720 29.06 29.05 -39.01
CA ASN A 720 30.19 28.17 -39.23
C ASN A 720 30.98 28.54 -40.50
N LEU A 721 30.32 28.91 -41.58
CA LEU A 721 30.98 29.42 -42.77
C LEU A 721 31.71 30.75 -42.48
N ALA A 722 31.09 31.64 -41.69
CA ALA A 722 31.73 32.88 -41.24
C ALA A 722 32.99 32.59 -40.40
N ASN A 723 32.94 31.57 -39.53
CA ASN A 723 34.11 31.12 -38.79
C ASN A 723 35.25 30.64 -39.72
N VAL A 724 34.93 29.93 -40.83
CA VAL A 724 35.94 29.52 -41.80
C VAL A 724 36.57 30.76 -42.47
N TYR A 725 35.74 31.71 -42.92
CA TYR A 725 36.29 32.98 -43.47
C TYR A 725 37.18 33.72 -42.45
N TYR A 726 36.78 33.74 -41.20
CA TYR A 726 37.56 34.30 -40.10
C TYR A 726 38.94 33.58 -40.00
N SER A 727 38.92 32.23 -39.94
CA SER A 727 40.14 31.41 -39.85
C SER A 727 41.08 31.62 -41.05
N GLN A 728 40.55 31.89 -42.23
CA GLN A 728 41.31 32.22 -43.44
C GLN A 728 41.82 33.69 -43.47
N GLY A 729 41.48 34.51 -42.49
CA GLY A 729 41.78 35.97 -42.53
C GLY A 729 40.90 36.78 -43.46
N LYS A 730 39.83 36.20 -44.03
CA LYS A 730 38.83 36.87 -44.85
C LYS A 730 37.81 37.60 -43.98
N TYR A 731 38.26 38.61 -43.18
CA TYR A 731 37.45 39.25 -42.18
C TYR A 731 36.26 40.04 -42.71
N GLY A 732 36.32 40.60 -43.93
CA GLY A 732 35.19 41.28 -44.57
C GLY A 732 34.00 40.38 -44.84
N PRO A 733 34.18 39.28 -45.56
CA PRO A 733 33.15 38.25 -45.77
C PRO A 733 32.63 37.65 -44.44
N ALA A 734 33.49 37.43 -43.45
CA ALA A 734 33.12 36.98 -42.14
C ALA A 734 32.18 37.95 -41.42
N GLU A 735 32.57 39.26 -41.44
CA GLU A 735 31.73 40.36 -40.86
C GLU A 735 30.34 40.39 -41.52
N ALA A 736 30.27 40.34 -42.84
CA ALA A 736 29.01 40.38 -43.56
C ALA A 736 28.08 39.24 -43.15
N LEU A 737 28.61 38.02 -43.08
CA LEU A 737 27.82 36.85 -42.72
C LEU A 737 27.42 36.76 -41.23
N TYR A 738 28.34 37.18 -40.35
CA TYR A 738 27.97 37.33 -38.91
C TYR A 738 26.90 38.40 -38.69
N SER A 739 26.97 39.54 -39.43
CA SER A 739 25.99 40.61 -39.33
C SER A 739 24.62 40.18 -39.85
N GLU A 740 24.53 39.44 -40.95
CA GLU A 740 23.29 38.87 -41.52
C GLU A 740 22.72 37.87 -40.49
N THR A 741 23.53 36.96 -39.99
CA THR A 741 23.10 35.95 -38.99
C THR A 741 22.58 36.60 -37.71
N LEU A 742 23.27 37.64 -37.20
CA LEU A 742 22.89 38.36 -36.02
C LEU A 742 21.53 39.08 -36.22
N GLN A 743 21.32 39.71 -37.39
CA GLN A 743 20.06 40.38 -37.68
C GLN A 743 18.88 39.40 -37.68
N ILE A 744 19.07 38.21 -38.28
CA ILE A 744 18.00 37.20 -38.32
C ILE A 744 17.78 36.63 -36.91
N LYS A 745 18.83 36.25 -36.18
CA LYS A 745 18.70 35.73 -34.82
C LYS A 745 18.03 36.71 -33.86
N ARG A 746 18.32 38.01 -33.94
CA ARG A 746 17.64 39.01 -33.13
C ARG A 746 16.13 39.05 -33.41
N ARG A 747 15.71 38.86 -34.64
CA ARG A 747 14.31 38.85 -35.03
C ARG A 747 13.60 37.54 -34.63
N VAL A 748 14.26 36.39 -34.79
CA VAL A 748 13.66 35.06 -34.60
C VAL A 748 13.74 34.62 -33.13
N LEU A 749 14.91 34.75 -32.51
CA LEU A 749 15.19 34.26 -31.17
C LEU A 749 15.07 35.36 -30.09
N GLY A 750 15.21 36.60 -30.51
CA GLY A 750 15.29 37.75 -29.62
C GLY A 750 16.72 38.20 -29.31
N ALA A 751 16.85 39.45 -28.82
CA ALA A 751 18.17 40.09 -28.58
C ALA A 751 18.93 39.42 -27.45
N GLU A 752 18.25 38.80 -26.48
CA GLU A 752 18.84 38.21 -25.25
C GLU A 752 19.06 36.72 -25.34
N HIS A 753 18.69 36.08 -26.46
CA HIS A 753 18.90 34.63 -26.62
C HIS A 753 20.41 34.31 -26.64
N PRO A 754 20.86 33.23 -25.94
CA PRO A 754 22.28 32.87 -25.90
C PRO A 754 22.95 32.80 -27.27
N ASP A 755 22.31 32.20 -28.28
CA ASP A 755 22.86 32.11 -29.64
C ASP A 755 22.94 33.47 -30.36
N THR A 756 22.07 34.41 -30.00
CA THR A 756 22.18 35.81 -30.48
C THR A 756 23.38 36.47 -29.88
N LEU A 757 23.63 36.24 -28.55
CA LEU A 757 24.79 36.80 -27.86
C LEU A 757 26.12 36.20 -28.36
N VAL A 758 26.12 34.91 -28.78
CA VAL A 758 27.27 34.31 -29.46
C VAL A 758 27.55 34.99 -30.81
N SER A 759 26.51 35.24 -31.61
CA SER A 759 26.68 35.93 -32.91
C SER A 759 27.17 37.40 -32.72
N MET A 760 26.76 38.09 -31.67
CA MET A 760 27.25 39.41 -31.29
C MET A 760 28.74 39.33 -30.96
N ASN A 761 29.16 38.34 -30.20
CA ASN A 761 30.54 38.09 -29.82
C ASN A 761 31.44 37.85 -31.07
N ASN A 762 31.00 36.94 -31.95
CA ASN A 762 31.74 36.61 -33.18
C ASN A 762 31.90 37.85 -34.12
N LEU A 763 30.87 38.68 -34.22
CA LEU A 763 30.94 39.92 -34.97
C LEU A 763 31.94 40.92 -34.32
N ALA A 764 31.93 40.99 -32.97
CA ALA A 764 32.90 41.83 -32.26
C ALA A 764 34.36 41.36 -32.48
N LEU A 765 34.56 40.05 -32.51
CA LEU A 765 35.84 39.43 -32.81
C LEU A 765 36.30 39.78 -34.25
N ALA A 766 35.43 39.71 -35.24
CA ALA A 766 35.73 40.11 -36.65
C ALA A 766 36.08 41.59 -36.74
N TYR A 767 35.36 42.47 -36.02
CA TYR A 767 35.74 43.89 -35.93
C TYR A 767 37.10 44.12 -35.30
N SER A 768 37.43 43.36 -34.25
CA SER A 768 38.72 43.43 -33.56
C SER A 768 39.87 43.12 -34.51
N GLN A 769 39.73 42.04 -35.32
CA GLN A 769 40.74 41.63 -36.29
C GLN A 769 40.95 42.65 -37.41
N GLN A 770 39.92 43.39 -37.78
CA GLN A 770 40.02 44.47 -38.74
C GLN A 770 40.56 45.78 -38.20
N GLY A 771 40.94 45.85 -36.92
CA GLY A 771 41.32 47.07 -36.25
C GLY A 771 40.19 48.06 -35.93
N LYS A 772 38.91 47.67 -36.13
CA LYS A 772 37.72 48.46 -35.84
C LYS A 772 37.43 48.46 -34.34
N TYR A 773 38.41 48.81 -33.49
CA TYR A 773 38.36 48.62 -32.02
C TYR A 773 37.24 49.39 -31.34
N GLY A 774 36.78 50.53 -31.88
CA GLY A 774 35.66 51.26 -31.37
C GLY A 774 34.35 50.49 -31.45
N GLN A 775 34.09 49.88 -32.60
CA GLN A 775 32.90 49.05 -32.84
C GLN A 775 32.99 47.72 -32.05
N ALA A 776 34.13 47.05 -32.07
CA ALA A 776 34.38 45.82 -31.30
C ALA A 776 34.14 46.05 -29.82
N GLY A 777 34.75 47.08 -29.23
CA GLY A 777 34.63 47.37 -27.81
C GLY A 777 33.22 47.74 -27.37
N ALA A 778 32.46 48.44 -28.24
CA ALA A 778 31.07 48.75 -27.98
C ALA A 778 30.20 47.46 -27.97
N LEU A 779 30.42 46.60 -28.94
CA LEU A 779 29.71 45.35 -29.07
C LEU A 779 30.05 44.32 -27.96
N TYR A 780 31.32 44.19 -27.59
CA TYR A 780 31.75 43.36 -26.43
C TYR A 780 31.12 43.86 -25.15
N ARG A 781 31.12 45.15 -24.86
CA ARG A 781 30.46 45.68 -23.64
C ARG A 781 28.97 45.36 -23.61
N GLN A 782 28.27 45.57 -24.73
CA GLN A 782 26.86 45.24 -24.83
C GLN A 782 26.61 43.75 -24.63
N THR A 783 27.43 42.91 -25.27
CA THR A 783 27.32 41.45 -25.15
C THR A 783 27.58 40.97 -23.72
N LEU A 784 28.62 41.48 -23.05
CA LEU A 784 28.93 41.18 -21.65
C LEU A 784 27.84 41.59 -20.69
N GLU A 785 27.27 42.78 -20.87
CA GLU A 785 26.15 43.24 -20.03
C GLU A 785 24.96 42.29 -20.16
N MET A 786 24.57 41.95 -21.39
CA MET A 786 23.46 41.01 -21.64
C MET A 786 23.77 39.61 -21.13
N LYS A 787 24.96 39.04 -21.39
CA LYS A 787 25.37 37.72 -20.89
C LYS A 787 25.36 37.66 -19.36
N ARG A 788 25.91 38.69 -18.68
CA ARG A 788 25.88 38.77 -17.21
C ARG A 788 24.46 38.78 -16.64
N ARG A 789 23.52 39.45 -17.34
CA ARG A 789 22.13 39.48 -16.91
C ARG A 789 21.37 38.16 -17.17
N VAL A 790 21.61 37.54 -18.32
CA VAL A 790 20.85 36.35 -18.78
C VAL A 790 21.49 35.05 -18.25
N LEU A 791 22.80 34.92 -18.36
CA LEU A 791 23.56 33.71 -18.03
C LEU A 791 24.26 33.77 -16.68
N GLY A 792 24.50 34.96 -16.20
CA GLY A 792 25.28 35.19 -15.00
C GLY A 792 26.74 35.57 -15.26
N PRO A 793 27.43 36.23 -14.29
CA PRO A 793 28.83 36.69 -14.43
C PRO A 793 29.84 35.54 -14.51
N GLU A 794 29.57 34.40 -13.88
CA GLU A 794 30.45 33.23 -13.86
C GLU A 794 30.11 32.17 -14.91
N HIS A 795 29.16 32.43 -15.79
CA HIS A 795 28.84 31.50 -16.85
C HIS A 795 29.99 31.39 -17.86
N HIS A 796 30.33 30.18 -18.28
CA HIS A 796 31.43 29.90 -19.20
C HIS A 796 31.47 30.84 -20.41
N SER A 797 30.34 30.98 -21.14
CA SER A 797 30.23 31.88 -22.29
C SER A 797 30.45 33.37 -21.94
N THR A 798 30.18 33.81 -20.71
CA THR A 798 30.43 35.16 -20.23
C THR A 798 31.92 35.37 -20.02
N LEU A 799 32.60 34.38 -19.43
CA LEU A 799 34.03 34.40 -19.15
C LEU A 799 34.84 34.35 -20.43
N VAL A 800 34.48 33.51 -21.42
CA VAL A 800 35.10 33.48 -22.76
C VAL A 800 34.98 34.83 -23.47
N THR A 801 33.81 35.49 -23.42
CA THR A 801 33.66 36.84 -23.99
C THR A 801 34.54 37.88 -23.30
N LEU A 802 34.71 37.71 -21.99
CA LEU A 802 35.59 38.61 -21.21
C LEU A 802 37.07 38.46 -21.63
N ASP A 803 37.50 37.23 -21.89
CA ASP A 803 38.84 36.91 -22.37
C ASP A 803 39.09 37.41 -23.82
N GLU A 804 38.15 37.20 -24.73
CA GLU A 804 38.24 37.75 -26.09
C GLU A 804 38.26 39.28 -26.09
N PHE A 805 37.53 39.94 -25.18
CA PHE A 805 37.59 41.38 -24.98
C PHE A 805 38.96 41.82 -24.45
N ALA A 806 39.60 41.03 -23.59
CA ALA A 806 40.96 41.24 -23.13
C ALA A 806 41.95 41.11 -24.30
N SER A 807 41.83 40.12 -25.14
CA SER A 807 42.64 39.92 -26.34
C SER A 807 42.51 41.10 -27.34
N MET A 808 41.28 41.70 -27.49
CA MET A 808 41.13 42.95 -28.22
C MET A 808 41.96 44.10 -27.62
N TYR A 809 41.92 44.29 -26.27
CA TYR A 809 42.74 45.30 -25.61
C TYR A 809 44.25 45.02 -25.76
N GLN A 810 44.67 43.77 -25.74
CA GLN A 810 46.04 43.34 -25.99
C GLN A 810 46.50 43.77 -27.40
N ARG A 811 45.68 43.56 -28.44
CA ARG A 811 45.94 43.96 -29.82
C ARG A 811 45.94 45.48 -29.97
N GLN A 812 45.15 46.21 -29.20
CA GLN A 812 45.10 47.66 -29.15
C GLN A 812 46.30 48.28 -28.41
N GLY A 813 47.13 47.50 -27.73
CA GLY A 813 48.23 47.96 -26.87
C GLY A 813 47.80 48.47 -25.50
N LYS A 814 46.57 48.21 -25.07
CA LYS A 814 46.03 48.59 -23.74
C LYS A 814 46.23 47.48 -22.72
N TYR A 815 47.48 47.17 -22.44
CA TYR A 815 47.89 45.95 -21.71
C TYR A 815 47.32 45.85 -20.27
N GLY A 816 47.19 46.99 -19.56
CA GLY A 816 46.62 46.99 -18.20
C GLY A 816 45.13 46.65 -18.18
N LEU A 817 44.35 47.05 -19.24
CA LEU A 817 42.97 46.66 -19.40
C LEU A 817 42.86 45.16 -19.82
N ALA A 818 43.77 44.70 -20.68
CA ALA A 818 43.86 43.30 -21.06
C ALA A 818 44.11 42.42 -19.83
N GLU A 819 45.12 42.77 -19.00
CA GLU A 819 45.40 42.05 -17.76
C GLU A 819 44.16 41.96 -16.84
N THR A 820 43.50 43.10 -16.63
CA THR A 820 42.33 43.14 -15.72
C THR A 820 41.21 42.21 -16.19
N GLN A 821 40.89 42.23 -17.50
CA GLN A 821 39.81 41.43 -18.04
C GLN A 821 40.16 39.95 -18.10
N ALA A 822 41.35 39.60 -18.60
CA ALA A 822 41.85 38.23 -18.68
C ALA A 822 42.00 37.58 -17.30
N SER A 823 42.56 38.29 -16.30
CA SER A 823 42.69 37.76 -14.93
C SER A 823 41.31 37.49 -14.29
N GLN A 824 40.30 38.34 -14.55
CA GLN A 824 38.93 38.09 -14.09
C GLN A 824 38.35 36.85 -14.78
N ALA A 825 38.55 36.69 -16.09
CA ALA A 825 38.10 35.52 -16.84
C ALA A 825 38.76 34.26 -16.29
N LEU A 826 40.09 34.28 -16.12
CA LEU A 826 40.88 33.17 -15.59
C LEU A 826 40.41 32.70 -14.22
N ALA A 827 40.16 33.61 -13.29
CA ALA A 827 39.67 33.26 -11.96
C ALA A 827 38.32 32.51 -12.04
N GLY A 828 37.42 32.98 -12.87
CA GLY A 828 36.13 32.32 -13.08
C GLY A 828 36.24 30.95 -13.78
N LEU A 829 37.09 30.87 -14.83
CA LEU A 829 37.29 29.61 -15.57
C LEU A 829 37.95 28.54 -14.69
N ARG A 830 38.99 28.89 -13.94
CA ARG A 830 39.63 27.97 -12.97
C ARG A 830 38.64 27.46 -11.94
N HIS A 831 37.78 28.30 -11.42
CA HIS A 831 36.71 27.90 -10.46
C HIS A 831 35.68 26.96 -11.08
N LYS A 832 35.27 27.21 -12.33
CA LYS A 832 34.17 26.45 -12.99
C LYS A 832 34.66 25.18 -13.69
N LEU A 833 35.80 25.23 -14.37
CA LEU A 833 36.28 24.19 -15.27
C LEU A 833 37.54 23.48 -14.76
N GLY A 834 38.22 24.07 -13.81
CA GLY A 834 39.53 23.62 -13.34
C GLY A 834 40.70 24.16 -14.18
N SER A 835 41.95 24.01 -13.70
CA SER A 835 43.17 24.49 -14.38
C SER A 835 43.51 23.73 -15.65
N GLU A 836 43.12 22.43 -15.73
CA GLU A 836 43.46 21.58 -16.89
C GLU A 836 42.51 21.73 -18.09
N HIS A 837 41.48 22.56 -17.97
CA HIS A 837 40.54 22.77 -19.08
C HIS A 837 41.16 23.63 -20.19
N PRO A 838 40.99 23.30 -21.49
CA PRO A 838 41.63 24.07 -22.58
C PRO A 838 41.34 25.57 -22.53
N ASP A 839 40.08 25.99 -22.28
CA ASP A 839 39.72 27.41 -22.22
C ASP A 839 40.39 28.13 -21.02
N THR A 840 40.64 27.41 -19.91
CA THR A 840 41.35 27.93 -18.74
C THR A 840 42.84 28.16 -19.10
N MET A 841 43.46 27.15 -19.73
CA MET A 841 44.84 27.22 -20.14
C MET A 841 45.10 28.28 -21.22
N ASP A 842 44.17 28.43 -22.18
CA ASP A 842 44.26 29.49 -23.19
C ASP A 842 44.19 30.88 -22.55
N THR A 843 43.26 31.10 -21.63
CA THR A 843 43.15 32.35 -20.85
C THR A 843 44.40 32.58 -19.96
N GLU A 844 45.03 31.53 -19.40
CA GLU A 844 46.31 31.66 -18.67
C GLU A 844 47.42 32.21 -19.55
N LEU A 845 47.53 31.74 -20.79
CA LEU A 845 48.49 32.25 -21.73
C LEU A 845 48.20 33.70 -22.14
N ASP A 846 46.93 34.11 -22.21
CA ASP A 846 46.54 35.49 -22.47
C ASP A 846 46.88 36.42 -21.29
N VAL A 847 46.70 35.96 -20.04
CA VAL A 847 47.20 36.70 -18.84
C VAL A 847 48.72 36.79 -18.84
N ALA A 848 49.43 35.69 -19.14
CA ALA A 848 50.87 35.67 -19.23
C ALA A 848 51.37 36.65 -20.31
N LEU A 849 50.71 36.69 -21.47
CA LEU A 849 51.03 37.64 -22.56
C LEU A 849 50.78 39.10 -22.13
N ALA A 850 49.74 39.39 -21.35
CA ALA A 850 49.46 40.71 -20.85
C ALA A 850 50.54 41.16 -19.84
N TYR A 851 51.01 40.27 -18.97
CA TYR A 851 52.15 40.53 -18.07
C TYR A 851 53.44 40.76 -18.82
N LEU A 852 53.77 39.90 -19.78
CA LEU A 852 55.00 40.11 -20.61
C LEU A 852 54.98 41.46 -21.32
N SER A 853 53.82 41.86 -21.86
CA SER A 853 53.64 43.11 -22.59
C SER A 853 53.82 44.35 -21.71
N GLN A 854 53.76 44.19 -20.36
CA GLN A 854 53.97 45.22 -19.36
C GLN A 854 55.35 45.12 -18.67
N GLY A 855 56.18 44.15 -19.05
CA GLY A 855 57.43 43.87 -18.40
C GLY A 855 57.32 43.19 -17.02
N LYS A 856 56.22 42.63 -16.68
CA LYS A 856 55.93 41.87 -15.41
C LYS A 856 56.37 40.41 -15.58
N PHE A 857 57.68 40.18 -15.84
CA PHE A 857 58.12 38.84 -16.28
C PHE A 857 57.96 37.76 -15.23
N SER A 858 58.24 38.04 -13.95
CA SER A 858 58.04 37.09 -12.84
C SER A 858 56.61 36.66 -12.58
N ASN A 859 55.63 37.43 -13.06
CA ASN A 859 54.22 37.05 -12.99
C ASN A 859 53.81 36.19 -14.18
N ALA A 860 54.47 36.36 -15.34
CA ALA A 860 54.15 35.61 -16.56
C ALA A 860 54.75 34.20 -16.57
N GLU A 861 55.98 34.02 -16.01
CA GLU A 861 56.65 32.72 -15.99
C GLU A 861 55.85 31.58 -15.43
N PRO A 862 55.24 31.65 -14.20
CA PRO A 862 54.53 30.51 -13.61
C PRO A 862 53.32 30.10 -14.42
N LEU A 863 52.56 31.02 -14.99
CA LEU A 863 51.39 30.73 -15.84
C LEU A 863 51.77 30.01 -17.13
N ALA A 864 52.76 30.56 -17.84
CA ALA A 864 53.25 29.93 -19.07
C ALA A 864 53.87 28.54 -18.81
N ARG A 865 54.55 28.38 -17.66
CA ARG A 865 55.11 27.09 -17.26
C ARG A 865 54.05 26.04 -16.94
N GLU A 866 53.00 26.41 -16.22
CA GLU A 866 51.88 25.50 -15.89
C GLU A 866 51.29 24.89 -17.18
N VAL A 867 50.97 25.73 -18.17
CA VAL A 867 50.42 25.27 -19.44
C VAL A 867 51.45 24.48 -20.26
N PHE A 868 52.70 24.96 -20.36
CA PHE A 868 53.76 24.25 -21.07
C PHE A 868 54.01 22.84 -20.55
N ASP A 869 54.10 22.68 -19.22
CA ASP A 869 54.34 21.38 -18.58
C ASP A 869 53.18 20.41 -18.77
N PHE A 870 51.93 20.92 -18.79
CA PHE A 870 50.76 20.13 -19.09
C PHE A 870 50.71 19.67 -20.55
N ASP A 871 50.82 20.62 -21.50
CA ASP A 871 50.71 20.33 -22.91
C ASP A 871 51.87 19.44 -23.40
N ARG A 872 53.08 19.61 -22.87
CA ARG A 872 54.20 18.74 -23.20
C ARG A 872 53.94 17.27 -22.87
N LYS A 873 53.16 17.00 -21.85
CA LYS A 873 52.80 15.63 -21.45
C LYS A 873 51.59 15.08 -22.18
N LYS A 874 50.59 15.92 -22.41
CA LYS A 874 49.26 15.50 -22.89
C LYS A 874 49.06 15.75 -24.39
N GLN A 875 49.57 16.84 -24.91
CA GLN A 875 49.38 17.30 -26.29
C GLN A 875 50.69 17.80 -26.91
N PRO A 876 51.72 16.94 -27.02
CA PRO A 876 53.05 17.34 -27.40
C PRO A 876 53.17 17.99 -28.79
N ASP A 877 52.21 17.73 -29.68
CA ASP A 877 52.15 18.26 -31.04
C ASP A 877 51.16 19.41 -31.22
N ASP A 878 50.50 19.87 -30.16
CA ASP A 878 49.53 20.96 -30.24
C ASP A 878 50.23 22.32 -30.40
N TRP A 879 49.61 23.23 -31.17
CA TRP A 879 50.06 24.59 -31.37
C TRP A 879 50.21 25.36 -30.03
N GLN A 880 49.26 25.14 -29.09
CA GLN A 880 49.23 25.81 -27.81
C GLN A 880 50.49 25.52 -26.97
N ARG A 881 51.00 24.28 -27.03
CA ARG A 881 52.26 23.93 -26.38
C ARG A 881 53.39 24.89 -26.82
N PHE A 882 53.56 25.11 -28.15
CA PHE A 882 54.60 25.94 -28.69
C PHE A 882 54.40 27.43 -28.41
N ARG A 883 53.12 27.87 -28.29
CA ARG A 883 52.77 29.19 -27.83
C ARG A 883 53.18 29.35 -26.35
N ALA A 884 52.82 28.41 -25.48
CA ALA A 884 53.21 28.41 -24.04
C ALA A 884 54.72 28.41 -23.87
N GLU A 885 55.42 27.58 -24.65
CA GLU A 885 56.89 27.50 -24.65
C GLU A 885 57.55 28.83 -25.05
N SER A 886 57.05 29.53 -26.07
CA SER A 886 57.47 30.85 -26.44
C SER A 886 57.26 31.93 -25.36
N LEU A 887 56.08 31.88 -24.71
CA LEU A 887 55.78 32.80 -23.61
C LEU A 887 56.65 32.57 -22.41
N LEU A 888 56.90 31.29 -22.04
CA LEU A 888 57.81 30.89 -20.98
C LEU A 888 59.29 31.39 -21.29
N GLY A 889 59.74 31.14 -22.50
CA GLY A 889 61.03 31.59 -22.96
C GLY A 889 61.18 33.11 -22.92
N ALA A 890 60.14 33.85 -23.29
CA ALA A 890 60.11 35.32 -23.20
C ALA A 890 60.11 35.83 -21.73
N GLY A 891 59.43 35.15 -20.84
CA GLY A 891 59.45 35.44 -19.41
C GLY A 891 60.83 35.32 -18.82
N LEU A 892 61.47 34.16 -19.04
CA LEU A 892 62.83 33.90 -18.61
C LEU A 892 63.87 34.90 -19.21
N ALA A 893 63.71 35.26 -20.50
CA ALA A 893 64.54 36.26 -21.14
C ALA A 893 64.37 37.63 -20.49
N GLY A 894 63.19 38.04 -20.12
CA GLY A 894 62.89 39.26 -19.39
C GLY A 894 63.50 39.30 -17.97
N GLU A 895 63.63 38.15 -17.34
CA GLU A 895 64.33 37.96 -16.06
C GLU A 895 65.80 37.85 -16.19
N LYS A 896 66.33 38.04 -17.40
CA LYS A 896 67.80 37.95 -17.75
C LYS A 896 68.37 36.52 -17.67
N LYS A 897 67.52 35.50 -17.58
CA LYS A 897 67.82 34.05 -17.65
C LYS A 897 67.99 33.63 -19.13
N TYR A 898 68.87 34.33 -19.89
CA TYR A 898 68.91 34.20 -21.34
C TYR A 898 69.30 32.81 -21.83
N ALA A 899 70.14 32.09 -21.11
CA ALA A 899 70.57 30.75 -21.49
C ALA A 899 69.45 29.72 -21.38
N GLU A 900 68.52 29.94 -20.46
CA GLU A 900 67.33 29.08 -20.28
C GLU A 900 66.22 29.47 -21.25
N GLY A 901 66.04 30.77 -21.53
CA GLY A 901 65.03 31.28 -22.42
C GLY A 901 65.25 31.03 -23.90
N GLU A 902 66.55 31.00 -24.38
CA GLU A 902 66.95 30.85 -25.77
C GLU A 902 66.39 29.57 -26.38
N PRO A 903 66.62 28.35 -25.82
CA PRO A 903 66.10 27.11 -26.43
C PRO A 903 64.54 27.07 -26.50
N LEU A 904 63.90 27.57 -25.45
CA LEU A 904 62.39 27.59 -25.41
C LEU A 904 61.83 28.56 -26.46
N LEU A 905 62.39 29.75 -26.60
CA LEU A 905 61.93 30.66 -27.67
C LEU A 905 62.18 30.11 -29.07
N LEU A 906 63.35 29.43 -29.30
CA LEU A 906 63.62 28.82 -30.58
C LEU A 906 62.68 27.66 -30.92
N GLU A 907 62.52 26.74 -29.99
CA GLU A 907 61.65 25.59 -30.20
C GLU A 907 60.15 26.02 -30.34
N GLY A 908 59.72 26.94 -29.48
CA GLY A 908 58.38 27.49 -29.55
C GLY A 908 58.07 28.19 -30.86
N TYR A 909 59.02 29.08 -31.33
CA TYR A 909 58.87 29.74 -32.62
C TYR A 909 58.85 28.72 -33.79
N GLN A 910 59.81 27.78 -33.83
CA GLN A 910 59.92 26.77 -34.90
C GLN A 910 58.68 25.86 -34.92
N GLY A 911 58.21 25.45 -33.73
CA GLY A 911 57.01 24.62 -33.58
C GLY A 911 55.72 25.30 -34.07
N MET A 912 55.56 26.58 -33.73
CA MET A 912 54.45 27.38 -34.27
C MET A 912 54.58 27.60 -35.78
N LEU A 913 55.81 27.87 -36.29
CA LEU A 913 56.05 28.09 -37.73
C LEU A 913 55.71 26.82 -38.54
N ALA A 914 56.10 25.66 -38.09
CA ALA A 914 55.84 24.39 -38.77
C ALA A 914 54.31 24.06 -38.85
N ARG A 915 53.50 24.68 -38.00
CA ARG A 915 52.03 24.45 -37.91
C ARG A 915 51.20 25.65 -38.39
N LYS A 916 51.80 26.71 -38.88
CA LYS A 916 51.13 27.98 -39.24
C LYS A 916 49.98 27.83 -40.19
N ASP A 917 50.02 26.83 -41.12
CA ASP A 917 49.02 26.60 -42.13
C ASP A 917 47.81 25.76 -41.59
N ARG A 918 47.94 25.22 -40.37
CA ARG A 918 46.92 24.45 -39.65
C ARG A 918 46.15 25.22 -38.57
N VAL A 919 46.54 26.48 -38.33
CA VAL A 919 45.90 27.34 -37.33
C VAL A 919 45.26 28.56 -37.96
N ASP A 920 44.35 29.17 -37.24
CA ASP A 920 43.68 30.39 -37.71
C ASP A 920 44.72 31.48 -38.06
N VAL A 921 44.53 32.18 -39.14
CA VAL A 921 45.42 33.28 -39.58
C VAL A 921 45.56 34.34 -38.47
N SER A 922 44.54 34.50 -37.61
CA SER A 922 44.56 35.37 -36.44
C SER A 922 45.66 35.03 -35.44
N GLU A 923 46.06 33.73 -35.35
CA GLU A 923 47.08 33.23 -34.43
C GLU A 923 48.52 33.57 -34.87
N ASN A 924 48.72 33.96 -36.11
CA ASN A 924 50.00 34.42 -36.61
C ASN A 924 50.57 35.61 -35.80
N TYR A 925 49.73 36.35 -35.15
CA TYR A 925 50.12 37.38 -34.17
C TYR A 925 51.06 36.85 -33.09
N HIS A 926 50.87 35.64 -32.59
CA HIS A 926 51.72 35.00 -31.58
C HIS A 926 53.06 34.59 -32.18
N LEU A 927 53.04 34.11 -33.41
CA LEU A 927 54.29 33.81 -34.14
C LEU A 927 55.13 35.06 -34.39
N ASP A 928 54.49 36.17 -34.76
CA ASP A 928 55.21 37.45 -34.96
C ASP A 928 55.79 38.00 -33.62
N ARG A 929 55.07 37.75 -32.52
CA ARG A 929 55.60 38.10 -31.20
C ARG A 929 56.76 37.23 -30.75
N ALA A 930 56.70 35.95 -30.92
CA ALA A 930 57.80 35.03 -30.61
C ALA A 930 59.05 35.37 -31.41
N HIS A 931 58.88 35.74 -32.70
CA HIS A 931 59.99 36.26 -33.53
C HIS A 931 60.61 37.55 -32.93
N LYS A 932 59.73 38.50 -32.51
CA LYS A 932 60.19 39.72 -31.88
C LYS A 932 60.93 39.44 -30.56
N TRP A 933 60.48 38.54 -29.72
CA TRP A 933 61.12 38.16 -28.47
C TRP A 933 62.49 37.52 -28.69
N LEU A 934 62.70 36.75 -29.75
CA LEU A 934 64.05 36.28 -30.13
C LEU A 934 64.97 37.40 -30.50
N VAL A 935 64.49 38.42 -31.22
CA VAL A 935 65.31 39.61 -31.50
C VAL A 935 65.66 40.36 -30.21
N ASP A 936 64.65 40.60 -29.35
CA ASP A 936 64.80 41.33 -28.08
C ASP A 936 65.73 40.57 -27.11
N LEU A 937 65.65 39.23 -27.02
CA LEU A 937 66.55 38.38 -26.25
C LEU A 937 68.00 38.60 -26.63
N TYR A 938 68.31 38.51 -27.95
CA TYR A 938 69.72 38.66 -28.39
C TYR A 938 70.26 40.08 -28.27
N VAL A 939 69.41 41.08 -28.37
CA VAL A 939 69.77 42.47 -28.09
C VAL A 939 70.13 42.62 -26.59
N ALA A 940 69.22 42.13 -25.70
CA ALA A 940 69.41 42.21 -24.26
C ALA A 940 70.62 41.38 -23.74
N TRP A 941 70.92 40.29 -24.44
CA TRP A 941 72.03 39.38 -24.09
C TRP A 941 73.37 39.84 -24.62
N GLY A 942 73.34 40.91 -25.38
CA GLY A 942 74.59 41.42 -25.98
C GLY A 942 75.18 40.56 -27.12
N LYS A 943 74.27 39.88 -27.91
CA LYS A 943 74.57 39.06 -29.10
C LYS A 943 74.06 39.76 -30.38
N PRO A 944 74.64 40.86 -30.82
CA PRO A 944 74.15 41.70 -31.91
C PRO A 944 74.06 40.96 -33.27
N GLU A 945 74.99 40.04 -33.54
CA GLU A 945 75.06 39.29 -34.77
C GLU A 945 73.81 38.40 -34.90
N LYS A 946 73.44 37.66 -33.86
CA LYS A 946 72.22 36.86 -33.80
C LYS A 946 71.00 37.75 -33.89
N ALA A 947 70.95 38.88 -33.28
CA ALA A 947 69.84 39.82 -33.38
C ALA A 947 69.67 40.34 -34.83
N ALA A 948 70.75 40.59 -35.56
CA ALA A 948 70.70 41.00 -36.95
C ALA A 948 70.20 39.87 -37.86
N GLU A 949 70.68 38.65 -37.64
CA GLU A 949 70.15 37.45 -38.35
C GLU A 949 68.64 37.31 -38.21
N TRP A 950 68.12 37.41 -37.02
CA TRP A 950 66.67 37.28 -36.78
C TRP A 950 65.86 38.44 -37.37
N ARG A 951 66.35 39.67 -37.32
CA ARG A 951 65.75 40.79 -38.04
C ARG A 951 65.69 40.58 -39.56
N ALA A 952 66.73 40.02 -40.19
CA ALA A 952 66.79 39.73 -41.60
C ALA A 952 65.73 38.65 -41.99
N LYS A 953 65.55 37.63 -41.15
CA LYS A 953 64.48 36.59 -41.34
C LYS A 953 63.06 37.19 -41.34
N ALA A 954 62.77 38.24 -40.61
CA ALA A 954 61.50 38.95 -40.65
C ALA A 954 61.25 39.64 -42.02
N THR A 955 62.25 40.28 -42.49
CA THR A 955 62.19 41.02 -43.80
C THR A 955 61.93 40.08 -44.98
N THR A 956 62.58 38.93 -44.99
CA THR A 956 62.43 37.90 -46.03
C THR A 956 60.98 37.31 -45.96
N ARG A 957 60.39 37.08 -44.78
CA ARG A 957 59.04 36.61 -44.59
C ARG A 957 57.95 37.61 -45.05
N ALA A 958 58.22 38.91 -44.78
CA ALA A 958 57.32 39.97 -45.23
C ALA A 958 57.24 40.11 -46.76
N LEU A 959 58.38 39.78 -47.45
CA LEU A 959 58.44 39.76 -48.93
C LEU A 959 57.86 38.52 -49.57
N SER A 960 57.78 37.40 -48.86
CA SER A 960 57.14 36.16 -49.34
C SER A 960 55.59 36.11 -49.18
N VAL A 961 55.03 37.04 -48.39
CA VAL A 961 53.55 37.15 -48.15
C VAL A 961 52.96 38.21 -49.09
N LYS A 962 53.68 38.98 -49.80
CA LYS A 962 53.23 39.87 -50.87
C LYS A 962 53.28 39.13 -52.21
#